data_fab097ec6ecc5af4ff179d3d8e4b6032
#
_entry.id   fab097ec6ecc5af4ff179d3d8e4b6032
#
_cell.length_a   1.000
_cell.length_b   1.000
_cell.length_c   1.000
_cell.angle_alpha   90.00
_cell.angle_beta   90.00
_cell.angle_gamma   90.00
#
_symmetry.space_group_name_H-M   'P 1'
#
loop_
_entity.id
_entity.type
_entity.pdbx_description
1 polymer ?
#
loop_
_entity_poly.entity_id
_entity_poly.type
_entity_poly.pdbx_seq_one_letter_code
_entity_poly.pdbx_strand_id
1 'polypeptide(L)'
;MTKYNPTELEEKWYAYWLAHNYFHSTPDERTPYTIVIPPPNVTGVLHMGHMLNNTIQDVLIRRARLKGFNACWVPGTDHASIATEAKVVAKLKEQGIKKSDLTREEFLVHAWEWTHQYGGVILEQLKKLGCSCDWQRTKFTMDEELSASVIKVFVDLYNKGQIYRGHRMVNWDPEAKTTLSDEEVIYEERQGFLYHLKYQIEGTNEYLIIATTRPETIFGDTAICINPNDERWQHLKGKKAIVPICNRVIPIIEDEYVDVEFGTGCLKVTPAHDPNDKVLGDKHQLEVIDIFNDDATLNHYGLHYAGKDRFVVRKEIVAELEEKNLLAKKETYTNKVGTSERTKAVIEPRLSDQWFLKMDTLIQPAIKAVLEDESIKLYPKKFENTYRHWVENVRDWNISRQLWWGQQIPAYYYGEGKDQFVVAETKAEALELAKEKSGNAHLTEADLRQDEDALDTWFSSWLWPMSVFNGILEPNNPEIEYYYPTNDLVTGPDILFFWVTRMIVAGFEYKGARPFSNVYLTGLVRDKQRRKMSKSLGNSPDALKLIADYGADGVRVGLLLSSAAGNDLLFDEALCQQGKGFGNKLWNAFQLVKGWQVDSSVAQPAAAQLALQWFEAKFNAVLTEVEDHFEKYRISDALMAIYKLAWDDFCAWLLEMVKPEYGKPMDKATYEGVVASVENLLRLLHPFMPFLTEEIWQSLAPRTPEQALIVATYPTVQPYDEKLLAEFDFAVEVIAGIRTVRKEKNIPFKTPLSLSVLNKEQVSNRFDVVLSKMGGLEAITEVSTAIEGAMSFRVKANEYFIPMEGAVNVEEELKKLQEELTYTQGFLASVRKKLSNEKFVNSAPTQVVDNERKKEADALAKIETLEKAIKAINS
;
A
#
# COMPACT_ATOMS: atom_id res chain seq x y z
N MET A 1 -19.34 34.62 5.07
CA MET A 1 -18.25 33.70 4.61
C MET A 1 -18.89 32.49 3.93
N THR A 2 -18.54 32.25 2.67
CA THR A 2 -19.00 31.05 1.96
C THR A 2 -18.39 29.80 2.59
N LYS A 3 -19.21 28.80 2.84
CA LYS A 3 -18.75 27.53 3.45
C LYS A 3 -17.97 26.74 2.40
N TYR A 4 -16.89 26.12 2.81
CA TYR A 4 -16.14 25.18 1.98
C TYR A 4 -17.02 23.96 1.61
N ASN A 5 -17.21 23.73 0.31
CA ASN A 5 -17.96 22.59 -0.20
C ASN A 5 -17.11 21.77 -1.17
N PRO A 6 -16.47 20.69 -0.72
CA PRO A 6 -15.58 19.89 -1.54
C PRO A 6 -16.23 19.37 -2.83
N THR A 7 -17.46 18.85 -2.76
CA THR A 7 -18.11 18.18 -3.90
C THR A 7 -18.27 19.10 -5.11
N GLU A 8 -18.72 20.34 -4.91
CA GLU A 8 -18.86 21.32 -6.00
C GLU A 8 -17.51 21.70 -6.61
N LEU A 9 -16.48 21.84 -5.77
CA LEU A 9 -15.14 22.19 -6.22
C LEU A 9 -14.50 21.05 -7.04
N GLU A 10 -14.69 19.81 -6.61
CA GLU A 10 -14.15 18.62 -7.26
C GLU A 10 -14.72 18.46 -8.68
N GLU A 11 -16.03 18.57 -8.85
CA GLU A 11 -16.66 18.49 -10.16
C GLU A 11 -16.23 19.65 -11.09
N LYS A 12 -16.21 20.88 -10.55
CA LYS A 12 -15.81 22.08 -11.29
C LYS A 12 -14.38 21.96 -11.81
N TRP A 13 -13.41 21.66 -10.93
CA TRP A 13 -12.01 21.71 -11.30
C TRP A 13 -11.58 20.50 -12.11
N TYR A 14 -12.14 19.32 -11.84
CA TYR A 14 -11.83 18.16 -12.65
C TYR A 14 -12.30 18.33 -14.10
N ALA A 15 -13.53 18.84 -14.30
CA ALA A 15 -14.03 19.17 -15.61
C ALA A 15 -13.18 20.26 -16.31
N TYR A 16 -12.74 21.29 -15.56
CA TYR A 16 -11.86 22.33 -16.07
C TYR A 16 -10.51 21.75 -16.56
N TRP A 17 -9.88 20.90 -15.77
CA TRP A 17 -8.60 20.29 -16.16
C TRP A 17 -8.73 19.39 -17.39
N LEU A 18 -9.78 18.63 -17.50
CA LEU A 18 -10.07 17.80 -18.68
C LEU A 18 -10.32 18.66 -19.94
N ALA A 19 -11.11 19.71 -19.81
CA ALA A 19 -11.43 20.61 -20.95
C ALA A 19 -10.18 21.32 -21.53
N HIS A 20 -9.16 21.55 -20.67
CA HIS A 20 -7.92 22.19 -21.11
C HIS A 20 -6.78 21.19 -21.39
N ASN A 21 -7.05 19.88 -21.37
CA ASN A 21 -6.05 18.82 -21.65
C ASN A 21 -4.78 18.86 -20.79
N TYR A 22 -4.84 19.35 -19.54
CA TYR A 22 -3.64 19.45 -18.70
C TYR A 22 -3.01 18.11 -18.32
N PHE A 23 -3.73 17.01 -18.44
CA PHE A 23 -3.23 15.66 -18.14
C PHE A 23 -2.58 14.99 -19.35
N HIS A 24 -2.85 15.48 -20.56
CA HIS A 24 -2.36 14.87 -21.80
C HIS A 24 -0.90 15.22 -22.04
N SER A 25 -0.13 14.23 -22.45
CA SER A 25 1.28 14.36 -22.80
C SER A 25 1.54 13.87 -24.22
N THR A 26 2.30 14.64 -24.97
CA THR A 26 2.90 14.25 -26.25
C THR A 26 4.40 14.50 -26.19
N PRO A 27 5.24 13.70 -26.88
CA PRO A 27 6.67 13.96 -26.95
C PRO A 27 6.98 15.39 -27.37
N ASP A 28 7.83 16.09 -26.61
CA ASP A 28 8.29 17.44 -26.89
C ASP A 28 9.75 17.63 -26.42
N GLU A 29 10.24 18.86 -26.36
CA GLU A 29 11.63 19.15 -25.97
C GLU A 29 11.89 19.07 -24.44
N ARG A 30 10.85 18.98 -23.62
CA ARG A 30 10.98 18.86 -22.17
C ARG A 30 11.46 17.45 -21.78
N THR A 31 12.09 17.36 -20.63
CA THR A 31 12.43 16.06 -20.07
C THR A 31 11.15 15.32 -19.66
N PRO A 32 10.93 14.07 -20.11
CA PRO A 32 9.76 13.31 -19.73
C PRO A 32 9.85 12.89 -18.25
N TYR A 33 8.69 12.84 -17.59
CA TYR A 33 8.51 12.18 -16.33
C TYR A 33 7.30 11.24 -16.44
N THR A 34 7.58 9.95 -16.49
CA THR A 34 6.59 8.95 -16.85
C THR A 34 6.33 7.98 -15.70
N ILE A 35 5.07 7.76 -15.41
CA ILE A 35 4.60 6.66 -14.54
C ILE A 35 3.58 5.85 -15.34
N VAL A 36 3.69 4.52 -15.27
CA VAL A 36 2.63 3.61 -15.70
C VAL A 36 1.91 3.09 -14.46
N ILE A 37 0.59 3.16 -14.48
CA ILE A 37 -0.21 2.70 -13.35
C ILE A 37 -0.02 1.20 -13.15
N PRO A 38 0.03 0.67 -11.90
CA PRO A 38 -0.27 -0.73 -11.68
C PRO A 38 -1.72 -0.99 -12.09
N PRO A 39 -1.97 -1.66 -13.22
CA PRO A 39 -3.32 -1.72 -13.78
C PRO A 39 -4.24 -2.51 -12.84
N PRO A 40 -5.29 -1.90 -12.25
CA PRO A 40 -6.17 -2.61 -11.35
C PRO A 40 -6.93 -3.73 -12.05
N ASN A 41 -7.07 -4.86 -11.38
CA ASN A 41 -7.86 -6.01 -11.85
C ASN A 41 -9.33 -5.64 -11.98
N VAL A 42 -9.95 -5.98 -13.12
CA VAL A 42 -11.39 -5.74 -13.38
C VAL A 42 -12.33 -6.66 -12.56
N THR A 43 -11.95 -6.96 -11.33
CA THR A 43 -12.68 -7.84 -10.42
C THR A 43 -13.69 -7.13 -9.52
N GLY A 44 -13.84 -5.82 -9.66
CA GLY A 44 -14.78 -4.97 -8.91
C GLY A 44 -14.22 -3.58 -8.62
N VAL A 45 -14.80 -2.86 -7.63
CA VAL A 45 -14.43 -1.49 -7.25
C VAL A 45 -13.06 -1.41 -6.55
N LEU A 46 -12.43 -0.25 -6.51
CA LEU A 46 -11.17 -0.03 -5.82
C LEU A 46 -11.34 -0.08 -4.29
N HIS A 47 -10.31 -0.51 -3.58
CA HIS A 47 -10.24 -0.48 -2.11
C HIS A 47 -9.20 0.55 -1.63
N MET A 48 -9.10 0.78 -0.31
CA MET A 48 -8.24 1.82 0.26
C MET A 48 -6.76 1.70 -0.09
N GLY A 49 -6.26 0.48 -0.35
CA GLY A 49 -4.88 0.28 -0.85
C GLY A 49 -4.66 0.89 -2.22
N HIS A 50 -5.64 0.80 -3.13
CA HIS A 50 -5.58 1.48 -4.43
C HIS A 50 -5.66 3.00 -4.27
N MET A 51 -6.49 3.50 -3.33
CA MET A 51 -6.60 4.93 -3.06
C MET A 51 -5.27 5.50 -2.59
N LEU A 52 -4.58 4.83 -1.68
CA LEU A 52 -3.23 5.23 -1.23
C LEU A 52 -2.22 5.20 -2.38
N ASN A 53 -2.15 4.09 -3.10
CA ASN A 53 -1.20 3.89 -4.20
C ASN A 53 -1.34 4.97 -5.28
N ASN A 54 -2.57 5.22 -5.74
CA ASN A 54 -2.82 6.20 -6.79
C ASN A 54 -2.68 7.65 -6.30
N THR A 55 -2.94 7.93 -5.03
CA THR A 55 -2.65 9.23 -4.45
C THR A 55 -1.15 9.54 -4.48
N ILE A 56 -0.30 8.57 -4.14
CA ILE A 56 1.16 8.73 -4.19
C ILE A 56 1.62 8.99 -5.63
N GLN A 57 1.13 8.23 -6.60
CA GLN A 57 1.45 8.44 -8.01
C GLN A 57 1.05 9.85 -8.47
N ASP A 58 -0.16 10.30 -8.13
CA ASP A 58 -0.65 11.62 -8.50
C ASP A 58 0.17 12.75 -7.89
N VAL A 59 0.62 12.59 -6.63
CA VAL A 59 1.53 13.55 -5.99
C VAL A 59 2.83 13.69 -6.79
N LEU A 60 3.44 12.59 -7.19
CA LEU A 60 4.67 12.58 -7.97
C LEU A 60 4.47 13.22 -9.35
N ILE A 61 3.41 12.87 -10.04
CA ILE A 61 3.07 13.39 -11.37
C ILE A 61 2.76 14.89 -11.33
N ARG A 62 1.94 15.36 -10.36
CA ARG A 62 1.61 16.78 -10.24
C ARG A 62 2.84 17.61 -9.88
N ARG A 63 3.68 17.11 -8.96
CA ARG A 63 4.95 17.77 -8.61
C ARG A 63 5.89 17.83 -9.84
N ALA A 64 6.03 16.75 -10.59
CA ALA A 64 6.85 16.75 -11.81
C ALA A 64 6.34 17.77 -12.84
N ARG A 65 5.02 17.86 -13.05
CA ARG A 65 4.40 18.86 -13.92
C ARG A 65 4.72 20.29 -13.48
N LEU A 66 4.58 20.59 -12.19
CA LEU A 66 4.94 21.90 -11.63
C LEU A 66 6.45 22.19 -11.76
N LYS A 67 7.32 21.18 -11.73
CA LYS A 67 8.76 21.32 -11.97
C LYS A 67 9.14 21.47 -13.46
N GLY A 68 8.18 21.50 -14.35
CA GLY A 68 8.38 21.74 -15.79
C GLY A 68 8.69 20.49 -16.60
N PHE A 69 8.60 19.29 -16.02
CA PHE A 69 8.70 18.05 -16.79
C PHE A 69 7.48 17.88 -17.70
N ASN A 70 7.66 17.15 -18.80
CA ASN A 70 6.55 16.60 -19.56
C ASN A 70 6.02 15.36 -18.84
N ALA A 71 5.05 15.57 -17.96
CA ALA A 71 4.53 14.53 -17.09
C ALA A 71 3.49 13.66 -17.82
N CYS A 72 3.76 12.35 -17.91
CA CYS A 72 2.89 11.37 -18.52
C CYS A 72 2.54 10.27 -17.51
N TRP A 73 1.28 10.17 -17.13
CA TRP A 73 0.78 9.09 -16.29
C TRP A 73 -0.22 8.24 -17.06
N VAL A 74 0.23 7.04 -17.45
CA VAL A 74 -0.58 6.13 -18.28
C VAL A 74 -1.52 5.31 -17.41
N PRO A 75 -2.85 5.49 -17.54
CA PRO A 75 -3.84 4.68 -16.85
C PRO A 75 -4.16 3.39 -17.61
N GLY A 76 -4.76 2.43 -16.90
CA GLY A 76 -5.26 1.22 -17.51
C GLY A 76 -5.82 0.23 -16.50
N THR A 77 -6.25 -0.93 -17.01
CA THR A 77 -6.81 -2.02 -16.23
C THR A 77 -6.25 -3.37 -16.69
N ASP A 78 -6.23 -4.34 -15.77
CA ASP A 78 -5.78 -5.71 -16.05
C ASP A 78 -6.97 -6.66 -16.13
N HIS A 79 -6.95 -7.55 -17.13
CA HIS A 79 -7.96 -8.58 -17.33
C HIS A 79 -7.98 -9.64 -16.23
N ALA A 80 -6.86 -9.81 -15.52
CA ALA A 80 -6.75 -10.66 -14.32
C ALA A 80 -7.29 -12.09 -14.48
N SER A 81 -6.89 -12.77 -15.56
CA SER A 81 -7.30 -14.11 -16.00
C SER A 81 -8.15 -14.92 -15.00
N ILE A 82 -7.50 -15.61 -14.08
CA ILE A 82 -8.16 -16.52 -13.11
C ILE A 82 -9.14 -15.80 -12.18
N ALA A 83 -8.78 -14.58 -11.73
CA ALA A 83 -9.60 -13.84 -10.78
C ALA A 83 -10.90 -13.33 -11.41
N THR A 84 -10.84 -12.85 -12.64
CA THR A 84 -12.02 -12.39 -13.40
C THR A 84 -12.87 -13.56 -13.85
N GLU A 85 -12.27 -14.63 -14.37
CA GLU A 85 -13.00 -15.84 -14.76
C GLU A 85 -13.79 -16.40 -13.58
N ALA A 86 -13.20 -16.48 -12.38
CA ALA A 86 -13.89 -16.94 -11.18
C ALA A 86 -15.11 -16.06 -10.83
N LYS A 87 -15.01 -14.74 -11.04
CA LYS A 87 -16.14 -13.81 -10.82
C LYS A 87 -17.25 -14.01 -11.85
N VAL A 88 -16.91 -14.19 -13.11
CA VAL A 88 -17.87 -14.47 -14.20
C VAL A 88 -18.58 -15.78 -13.93
N VAL A 89 -17.84 -16.85 -13.59
CA VAL A 89 -18.40 -18.16 -13.25
C VAL A 89 -19.36 -18.06 -12.06
N ALA A 90 -19.00 -17.31 -11.00
CA ALA A 90 -19.87 -17.10 -9.86
C ALA A 90 -21.18 -16.39 -10.26
N LYS A 91 -21.11 -15.33 -11.08
CA LYS A 91 -22.28 -14.61 -11.61
C LYS A 91 -23.17 -15.51 -12.46
N LEU A 92 -22.59 -16.32 -13.33
CA LEU A 92 -23.34 -17.29 -14.15
C LEU A 92 -24.05 -18.34 -13.28
N LYS A 93 -23.36 -18.84 -12.24
CA LYS A 93 -23.94 -19.79 -11.28
C LYS A 93 -25.15 -19.20 -10.55
N GLU A 94 -25.14 -17.92 -10.18
CA GLU A 94 -26.30 -17.23 -9.60
C GLU A 94 -27.49 -17.18 -10.58
N GLN A 95 -27.22 -17.20 -11.88
CA GLN A 95 -28.21 -17.25 -12.96
C GLN A 95 -28.62 -18.67 -13.34
N GLY A 96 -28.06 -19.70 -12.67
CA GLY A 96 -28.31 -21.10 -12.95
C GLY A 96 -27.57 -21.69 -14.15
N ILE A 97 -26.58 -20.95 -14.68
CA ILE A 97 -25.78 -21.36 -15.84
C ILE A 97 -24.44 -21.93 -15.35
N LYS A 98 -24.05 -23.10 -15.86
CA LYS A 98 -22.74 -23.70 -15.60
C LYS A 98 -21.80 -23.38 -16.76
N LYS A 99 -20.52 -23.14 -16.47
CA LYS A 99 -19.50 -22.92 -17.49
C LYS A 99 -19.42 -24.12 -18.47
N SER A 100 -19.59 -25.34 -17.97
CA SER A 100 -19.61 -26.57 -18.79
C SER A 100 -20.73 -26.63 -19.84
N ASP A 101 -21.74 -25.81 -19.72
CA ASP A 101 -22.90 -25.78 -20.61
C ASP A 101 -22.71 -24.76 -21.76
N LEU A 102 -21.58 -24.01 -21.73
CA LEU A 102 -21.24 -22.97 -22.70
C LEU A 102 -20.06 -23.40 -23.57
N THR A 103 -20.01 -22.86 -24.79
CA THR A 103 -18.79 -22.83 -25.58
C THR A 103 -17.85 -21.74 -25.07
N ARG A 104 -16.58 -21.79 -25.53
CA ARG A 104 -15.60 -20.72 -25.20
C ARG A 104 -16.09 -19.35 -25.65
N GLU A 105 -16.62 -19.24 -26.85
CA GLU A 105 -17.12 -18.00 -27.44
C GLU A 105 -18.28 -17.43 -26.62
N GLU A 106 -19.24 -18.27 -26.24
CA GLU A 106 -20.36 -17.86 -25.38
C GLU A 106 -19.90 -17.37 -24.01
N PHE A 107 -18.96 -18.07 -23.40
CA PHE A 107 -18.38 -17.63 -22.12
C PHE A 107 -17.65 -16.29 -22.24
N LEU A 108 -16.89 -16.08 -23.30
CA LEU A 108 -16.15 -14.85 -23.54
C LEU A 108 -17.08 -13.63 -23.68
N VAL A 109 -18.29 -13.79 -24.22
CA VAL A 109 -19.29 -12.71 -24.24
C VAL A 109 -19.58 -12.22 -22.82
N HIS A 110 -19.83 -13.12 -21.87
CA HIS A 110 -20.09 -12.78 -20.47
C HIS A 110 -18.87 -12.17 -19.78
N ALA A 111 -17.66 -12.63 -20.12
CA ALA A 111 -16.41 -12.08 -19.58
C ALA A 111 -16.16 -10.64 -20.07
N TRP A 112 -16.45 -10.35 -21.35
CA TRP A 112 -16.37 -8.98 -21.88
C TRP A 112 -17.42 -8.04 -21.30
N GLU A 113 -18.68 -8.50 -21.13
CA GLU A 113 -19.71 -7.74 -20.42
C GLU A 113 -19.28 -7.35 -19.01
N TRP A 114 -18.73 -8.29 -18.25
CA TRP A 114 -18.17 -8.05 -16.93
C TRP A 114 -17.08 -6.99 -16.96
N THR A 115 -16.14 -7.12 -17.88
CA THR A 115 -14.99 -6.23 -18.02
C THR A 115 -15.40 -4.80 -18.37
N HIS A 116 -16.34 -4.62 -19.31
CA HIS A 116 -16.86 -3.30 -19.66
C HIS A 116 -17.56 -2.63 -18.47
N GLN A 117 -18.32 -3.41 -17.69
CA GLN A 117 -19.01 -2.89 -16.49
C GLN A 117 -18.02 -2.41 -15.42
N TYR A 118 -17.07 -3.23 -15.03
CA TYR A 118 -16.20 -2.93 -13.90
C TYR A 118 -14.98 -2.09 -14.27
N GLY A 119 -14.48 -2.19 -15.48
CA GLY A 119 -13.40 -1.34 -15.98
C GLY A 119 -13.78 0.14 -15.94
N GLY A 120 -14.99 0.48 -16.40
CA GLY A 120 -15.50 1.84 -16.34
C GLY A 120 -15.63 2.38 -14.91
N VAL A 121 -16.13 1.56 -13.98
CA VAL A 121 -16.27 1.95 -12.57
C VAL A 121 -14.92 2.29 -11.93
N ILE A 122 -13.89 1.47 -12.21
CA ILE A 122 -12.52 1.70 -11.69
C ILE A 122 -11.98 3.04 -12.15
N LEU A 123 -12.09 3.36 -13.44
CA LEU A 123 -11.59 4.61 -14.00
C LEU A 123 -12.32 5.82 -13.41
N GLU A 124 -13.64 5.72 -13.24
CA GLU A 124 -14.42 6.79 -12.59
C GLU A 124 -14.04 7.00 -11.11
N GLN A 125 -13.73 5.94 -10.38
CA GLN A 125 -13.23 6.07 -9.00
C GLN A 125 -11.89 6.80 -8.95
N LEU A 126 -10.99 6.55 -9.90
CA LEU A 126 -9.71 7.27 -10.01
C LEU A 126 -9.93 8.76 -10.33
N LYS A 127 -10.88 9.08 -11.24
CA LYS A 127 -11.24 10.47 -11.53
C LYS A 127 -11.80 11.18 -10.29
N LYS A 128 -12.67 10.53 -9.53
CA LYS A 128 -13.23 11.10 -8.29
C LYS A 128 -12.18 11.32 -7.21
N LEU A 129 -11.13 10.51 -7.16
CA LEU A 129 -9.96 10.73 -6.29
C LEU A 129 -9.12 11.95 -6.72
N GLY A 130 -9.31 12.45 -7.92
CA GLY A 130 -8.56 13.56 -8.49
C GLY A 130 -7.28 13.14 -9.23
N CYS A 131 -7.17 11.87 -9.63
CA CYS A 131 -6.00 11.37 -10.37
C CYS A 131 -5.84 12.09 -11.72
N SER A 132 -4.66 12.64 -11.97
CA SER A 132 -4.32 13.38 -13.18
C SER A 132 -3.71 12.50 -14.26
N CYS A 133 -4.34 11.33 -14.50
CA CYS A 133 -3.95 10.41 -15.56
C CYS A 133 -4.20 11.00 -16.95
N ASP A 134 -3.35 10.63 -17.90
CA ASP A 134 -3.60 10.87 -19.31
C ASP A 134 -4.66 9.89 -19.84
N TRP A 135 -5.92 10.26 -19.70
CA TRP A 135 -7.06 9.40 -20.02
C TRP A 135 -7.15 9.02 -21.50
N GLN A 136 -6.51 9.79 -22.39
CA GLN A 136 -6.44 9.47 -23.82
C GLN A 136 -5.52 8.25 -24.08
N ARG A 137 -4.65 7.92 -23.13
CA ARG A 137 -3.74 6.77 -23.18
C ARG A 137 -4.25 5.57 -22.39
N THR A 138 -5.52 5.55 -22.00
CA THR A 138 -6.09 4.43 -21.26
C THR A 138 -5.93 3.13 -22.04
N LYS A 139 -5.33 2.11 -21.42
CA LYS A 139 -5.10 0.80 -22.01
C LYS A 139 -5.70 -0.31 -21.14
N PHE A 140 -6.08 -1.37 -21.81
CA PHE A 140 -6.51 -2.62 -21.18
C PHE A 140 -5.60 -3.76 -21.62
N THR A 141 -5.17 -4.63 -20.70
CA THR A 141 -4.19 -5.69 -21.04
C THR A 141 -4.65 -6.66 -22.13
N MET A 142 -5.95 -6.70 -22.46
CA MET A 142 -6.48 -7.47 -23.61
C MET A 142 -6.89 -6.59 -24.81
N ASP A 143 -6.49 -5.32 -24.87
CA ASP A 143 -6.61 -4.56 -26.11
C ASP A 143 -5.86 -5.27 -27.24
N GLU A 144 -6.33 -5.12 -28.46
CA GLU A 144 -5.83 -5.84 -29.64
C GLU A 144 -4.30 -5.70 -29.80
N GLU A 145 -3.77 -4.49 -29.71
CA GLU A 145 -2.34 -4.19 -29.83
C GLU A 145 -1.52 -4.83 -28.69
N LEU A 146 -2.07 -4.80 -27.45
CA LEU A 146 -1.40 -5.39 -26.28
C LEU A 146 -1.42 -6.92 -26.39
N SER A 147 -2.51 -7.50 -26.81
CA SER A 147 -2.62 -8.95 -27.06
C SER A 147 -1.69 -9.40 -28.16
N ALA A 148 -1.59 -8.65 -29.26
CA ALA A 148 -0.64 -8.94 -30.34
C ALA A 148 0.81 -8.89 -29.85
N SER A 149 1.14 -7.92 -28.97
CA SER A 149 2.46 -7.85 -28.31
C SER A 149 2.77 -9.10 -27.49
N VAL A 150 1.79 -9.59 -26.73
CA VAL A 150 1.93 -10.79 -25.91
C VAL A 150 2.18 -12.03 -26.78
N ILE A 151 1.40 -12.19 -27.84
CA ILE A 151 1.53 -13.31 -28.79
C ILE A 151 2.91 -13.28 -29.47
N LYS A 152 3.33 -12.11 -29.96
CA LYS A 152 4.66 -11.92 -30.58
C LYS A 152 5.79 -12.31 -29.62
N VAL A 153 5.71 -11.87 -28.36
CA VAL A 153 6.69 -12.21 -27.32
C VAL A 153 6.73 -13.72 -27.04
N PHE A 154 5.58 -14.36 -26.98
CA PHE A 154 5.52 -15.81 -26.80
C PHE A 154 6.22 -16.55 -27.96
N VAL A 155 5.90 -16.20 -29.20
CA VAL A 155 6.49 -16.80 -30.40
C VAL A 155 8.01 -16.56 -30.46
N ASP A 156 8.46 -15.34 -30.17
CA ASP A 156 9.89 -14.99 -30.13
C ASP A 156 10.65 -15.82 -29.08
N LEU A 157 10.14 -15.86 -27.85
CA LEU A 157 10.78 -16.62 -26.76
C LEU A 157 10.74 -18.14 -27.01
N TYR A 158 9.71 -18.64 -27.67
CA TYR A 158 9.65 -20.05 -28.11
C TYR A 158 10.73 -20.34 -29.15
N ASN A 159 10.86 -19.50 -30.17
CA ASN A 159 11.87 -19.64 -31.22
C ASN A 159 13.29 -19.52 -30.67
N LYS A 160 13.51 -18.74 -29.63
CA LYS A 160 14.78 -18.66 -28.87
C LYS A 160 15.03 -19.88 -27.96
N GLY A 161 14.06 -20.80 -27.85
CA GLY A 161 14.15 -21.97 -26.96
C GLY A 161 14.01 -21.64 -25.47
N GLN A 162 13.54 -20.43 -25.15
CA GLN A 162 13.26 -20.02 -23.76
C GLN A 162 11.89 -20.51 -23.28
N ILE A 163 10.90 -20.56 -24.19
CA ILE A 163 9.62 -21.18 -23.88
C ILE A 163 9.63 -22.63 -24.38
N TYR A 164 9.13 -23.54 -23.56
CA TYR A 164 9.00 -24.95 -23.89
C TYR A 164 7.74 -25.55 -23.27
N ARG A 165 7.27 -26.66 -23.88
CA ARG A 165 6.22 -27.47 -23.30
C ARG A 165 6.84 -28.66 -22.56
N GLY A 166 6.45 -28.87 -21.30
CA GLY A 166 7.06 -29.90 -20.46
C GLY A 166 6.06 -30.60 -19.54
N HIS A 167 6.29 -31.89 -19.29
CA HIS A 167 5.55 -32.68 -18.32
C HIS A 167 6.20 -32.54 -16.95
N ARG A 168 5.64 -31.67 -16.07
CA ARG A 168 6.26 -31.34 -14.78
C ARG A 168 5.23 -31.36 -13.64
N MET A 169 5.75 -31.48 -12.42
CA MET A 169 4.97 -31.27 -11.21
C MET A 169 4.59 -29.80 -11.09
N VAL A 170 3.30 -29.55 -10.95
CA VAL A 170 2.70 -28.20 -10.81
C VAL A 170 1.77 -28.14 -9.60
N ASN A 171 1.49 -26.93 -9.14
CA ASN A 171 0.45 -26.69 -8.15
C ASN A 171 -0.90 -26.61 -8.86
N TRP A 172 -1.78 -27.53 -8.58
CA TRP A 172 -3.10 -27.59 -9.19
C TRP A 172 -4.17 -27.10 -8.23
N ASP A 173 -4.99 -26.13 -8.67
CA ASP A 173 -6.20 -25.70 -7.97
C ASP A 173 -7.40 -26.54 -8.43
N PRO A 174 -7.91 -27.45 -7.59
CA PRO A 174 -8.99 -28.36 -8.02
C PRO A 174 -10.35 -27.67 -8.10
N GLU A 175 -10.55 -26.52 -7.49
CA GLU A 175 -11.79 -25.74 -7.59
C GLU A 175 -11.81 -24.92 -8.88
N ALA A 176 -10.73 -24.22 -9.19
CA ALA A 176 -10.57 -23.48 -10.44
C ALA A 176 -10.22 -24.39 -11.63
N LYS A 177 -9.77 -25.63 -11.39
CA LYS A 177 -9.31 -26.61 -12.38
C LYS A 177 -8.20 -26.07 -13.29
N THR A 178 -7.24 -25.39 -12.66
CA THR A 178 -6.11 -24.78 -13.36
C THR A 178 -4.84 -24.84 -12.52
N THR A 179 -3.71 -24.68 -13.18
CA THR A 179 -2.41 -24.53 -12.51
C THR A 179 -2.26 -23.17 -11.85
N LEU A 180 -1.46 -23.15 -10.80
CA LEU A 180 -0.99 -21.94 -10.11
C LEU A 180 0.53 -21.88 -10.20
N SER A 181 1.09 -20.69 -10.22
CA SER A 181 2.52 -20.50 -9.95
C SER A 181 2.83 -20.70 -8.46
N ASP A 182 4.09 -20.98 -8.14
CA ASP A 182 4.51 -21.26 -6.77
C ASP A 182 4.16 -20.09 -5.82
N GLU A 183 4.22 -18.86 -6.32
CA GLU A 183 3.94 -17.64 -5.59
C GLU A 183 2.45 -17.42 -5.26
N GLU A 184 1.55 -18.05 -6.03
CA GLU A 184 0.09 -18.00 -5.80
C GLU A 184 -0.38 -18.97 -4.73
N VAL A 185 0.55 -19.78 -4.16
CA VAL A 185 0.27 -20.73 -3.10
C VAL A 185 0.58 -20.13 -1.74
N ILE A 186 -0.45 -20.03 -0.90
CA ILE A 186 -0.32 -19.56 0.49
C ILE A 186 -0.22 -20.77 1.42
N TYR A 187 0.85 -20.84 2.19
CA TYR A 187 1.03 -21.93 3.17
C TYR A 187 0.48 -21.51 4.53
N GLU A 188 -0.45 -22.33 5.04
CA GLU A 188 -1.09 -22.14 6.34
C GLU A 188 -0.78 -23.32 7.25
N GLU A 189 -0.51 -23.05 8.53
CA GLU A 189 -0.43 -24.11 9.53
C GLU A 189 -1.84 -24.60 9.89
N ARG A 190 -2.08 -25.90 9.68
CA ARG A 190 -3.35 -26.54 9.99
C ARG A 190 -3.14 -27.71 10.92
N GLN A 191 -4.04 -27.84 11.88
CA GLN A 191 -4.13 -29.03 12.71
C GLN A 191 -4.71 -30.19 11.89
N GLY A 192 -4.02 -31.29 11.90
CA GLY A 192 -4.41 -32.52 11.22
C GLY A 192 -3.96 -33.77 12.01
N PHE A 193 -3.76 -34.85 11.31
CA PHE A 193 -3.29 -36.10 11.88
C PHE A 193 -2.16 -36.68 11.05
N LEU A 194 -1.25 -37.36 11.75
CA LEU A 194 -0.27 -38.26 11.17
C LEU A 194 -0.76 -39.67 11.38
N TYR A 195 -0.92 -40.40 10.30
CA TYR A 195 -1.44 -41.75 10.28
C TYR A 195 -0.29 -42.72 10.05
N HIS A 196 -0.16 -43.71 10.91
CA HIS A 196 0.84 -44.80 10.83
C HIS A 196 0.20 -46.03 10.21
N LEU A 197 0.53 -46.33 8.97
CA LEU A 197 -0.05 -47.36 8.16
C LEU A 197 0.88 -48.58 8.07
N LYS A 198 0.32 -49.79 8.13
CA LYS A 198 1.05 -51.06 8.04
C LYS A 198 1.07 -51.53 6.60
N TYR A 199 2.27 -51.68 6.02
CA TYR A 199 2.52 -52.27 4.72
C TYR A 199 3.11 -53.65 4.93
N GLN A 200 2.45 -54.68 4.45
CA GLN A 200 2.93 -56.08 4.58
C GLN A 200 4.12 -56.31 3.67
N ILE A 201 5.16 -56.98 4.16
CA ILE A 201 6.27 -57.45 3.33
C ILE A 201 5.83 -58.68 2.56
N GLU A 202 5.98 -58.66 1.22
CA GLU A 202 5.56 -59.75 0.32
C GLU A 202 6.11 -61.09 0.76
N GLY A 203 5.23 -62.09 0.84
CA GLY A 203 5.57 -63.47 1.24
C GLY A 203 5.89 -63.67 2.72
N THR A 204 5.64 -62.68 3.57
CA THR A 204 5.89 -62.75 5.02
C THR A 204 4.69 -62.27 5.85
N ASN A 205 4.75 -62.42 7.18
CA ASN A 205 3.81 -61.81 8.13
C ASN A 205 4.38 -60.53 8.78
N GLU A 206 5.48 -60.04 8.26
CA GLU A 206 6.13 -58.81 8.72
C GLU A 206 5.46 -57.54 8.12
N TYR A 207 5.35 -56.49 8.89
CA TYR A 207 4.80 -55.20 8.50
C TYR A 207 5.83 -54.10 8.67
N LEU A 208 5.90 -53.23 7.68
CA LEU A 208 6.63 -51.99 7.69
C LEU A 208 5.62 -50.85 8.01
N ILE A 209 5.99 -49.92 8.89
CA ILE A 209 5.08 -48.83 9.29
C ILE A 209 5.50 -47.56 8.59
N ILE A 210 4.56 -46.95 7.86
CA ILE A 210 4.71 -45.67 7.16
C ILE A 210 3.88 -44.63 7.86
N ALA A 211 4.44 -43.47 8.13
CA ALA A 211 3.73 -42.31 8.65
C ALA A 211 3.37 -41.33 7.51
N THR A 212 2.10 -40.97 7.39
CA THR A 212 1.63 -40.07 6.36
C THR A 212 0.50 -39.16 6.88
N THR A 213 0.46 -37.92 6.39
CA THR A 213 -0.68 -37.00 6.60
C THR A 213 -1.76 -37.17 5.53
N ARG A 214 -1.47 -37.93 4.47
CA ARG A 214 -2.31 -38.10 3.27
C ARG A 214 -2.61 -39.57 2.98
N PRO A 215 -3.36 -40.29 3.82
CA PRO A 215 -3.66 -41.71 3.62
C PRO A 215 -4.46 -41.99 2.34
N GLU A 216 -5.18 -41.00 1.80
CA GLU A 216 -5.92 -41.15 0.52
C GLU A 216 -4.99 -41.32 -0.68
N THR A 217 -3.70 -41.00 -0.59
CA THR A 217 -2.77 -41.13 -1.73
C THR A 217 -2.10 -42.48 -1.85
N ILE A 218 -2.38 -43.43 -0.96
CA ILE A 218 -1.74 -44.78 -1.03
C ILE A 218 -2.00 -45.50 -2.34
N PHE A 219 -3.09 -45.23 -3.02
CA PHE A 219 -3.42 -45.81 -4.33
C PHE A 219 -2.41 -45.40 -5.42
N GLY A 220 -1.62 -44.34 -5.22
CA GLY A 220 -0.57 -43.90 -6.12
C GLY A 220 0.83 -44.32 -5.70
N ASP A 221 0.98 -45.09 -4.60
CA ASP A 221 2.29 -45.50 -4.11
C ASP A 221 2.94 -46.49 -5.08
N THR A 222 4.20 -46.21 -5.40
CA THR A 222 4.98 -47.06 -6.34
C THR A 222 6.29 -47.58 -5.77
N ALA A 223 6.69 -47.12 -4.57
CA ALA A 223 7.78 -47.71 -3.78
C ALA A 223 7.63 -47.35 -2.29
N ILE A 224 8.35 -48.08 -1.45
CA ILE A 224 8.73 -47.65 -0.11
C ILE A 224 10.21 -47.35 -0.15
N CYS A 225 10.60 -46.20 0.44
CA CYS A 225 12.00 -45.80 0.55
C CYS A 225 12.50 -45.96 1.98
N ILE A 226 13.68 -46.56 2.15
CA ILE A 226 14.40 -46.71 3.39
C ILE A 226 15.77 -46.07 3.27
N ASN A 227 16.38 -45.63 4.39
CA ASN A 227 17.75 -45.13 4.39
C ASN A 227 18.71 -46.34 4.35
N PRO A 228 19.70 -46.38 3.44
CA PRO A 228 20.68 -47.47 3.38
C PRO A 228 21.52 -47.64 4.64
N ASN A 229 21.63 -46.59 5.47
CA ASN A 229 22.39 -46.60 6.71
C ASN A 229 21.53 -46.92 7.96
N ASP A 230 20.23 -47.16 7.80
CA ASP A 230 19.33 -47.51 8.92
C ASP A 230 19.35 -49.00 9.17
N GLU A 231 20.04 -49.42 10.24
CA GLU A 231 20.19 -50.82 10.64
C GLU A 231 18.84 -51.54 10.87
N ARG A 232 17.80 -50.79 11.22
CA ARG A 232 16.47 -51.36 11.51
C ARG A 232 15.86 -52.02 10.26
N TRP A 233 16.18 -51.51 9.06
CA TRP A 233 15.51 -51.87 7.83
C TRP A 233 16.42 -52.54 6.79
N GLN A 234 17.70 -52.75 7.10
CA GLN A 234 18.64 -53.39 6.13
C GLN A 234 18.22 -54.81 5.67
N HIS A 235 17.53 -55.57 6.53
CA HIS A 235 17.01 -56.90 6.17
C HIS A 235 15.88 -56.85 5.12
N LEU A 236 15.34 -55.68 4.82
CA LEU A 236 14.31 -55.44 3.81
C LEU A 236 14.88 -55.08 2.43
N LYS A 237 16.16 -54.91 2.32
CA LYS A 237 16.82 -54.60 1.06
C LYS A 237 16.48 -55.57 -0.04
N GLY A 238 15.99 -55.06 -1.19
CA GLY A 238 15.58 -55.85 -2.36
C GLY A 238 14.27 -56.62 -2.17
N LYS A 239 13.58 -56.47 -1.05
CA LYS A 239 12.23 -57.02 -0.86
C LYS A 239 11.18 -56.10 -1.43
N LYS A 240 9.93 -56.55 -1.40
CA LYS A 240 8.76 -55.82 -1.84
C LYS A 240 7.76 -55.68 -0.72
N ALA A 241 6.93 -54.64 -0.77
CA ALA A 241 5.84 -54.39 0.14
C ALA A 241 4.50 -54.41 -0.61
N ILE A 242 3.43 -54.67 0.14
CA ILE A 242 2.06 -54.69 -0.39
C ILE A 242 1.35 -53.45 0.10
N VAL A 243 0.89 -52.63 -0.84
CA VAL A 243 0.10 -51.43 -0.53
C VAL A 243 -1.24 -51.84 0.06
N PRO A 244 -1.65 -51.29 1.20
CA PRO A 244 -2.93 -51.58 1.82
C PRO A 244 -4.10 -51.33 0.86
N ILE A 245 -5.19 -52.09 1.02
CA ILE A 245 -6.45 -51.99 0.28
C ILE A 245 -6.34 -52.38 -1.19
N CYS A 246 -5.45 -51.75 -1.97
CA CYS A 246 -5.30 -52.08 -3.41
C CYS A 246 -4.45 -53.31 -3.68
N ASN A 247 -3.74 -53.82 -2.69
CA ASN A 247 -2.90 -55.03 -2.77
C ASN A 247 -1.82 -55.01 -3.88
N ARG A 248 -1.42 -53.80 -4.32
CA ARG A 248 -0.33 -53.64 -5.29
C ARG A 248 0.99 -53.97 -4.60
N VAL A 249 1.80 -54.77 -5.29
CA VAL A 249 3.17 -55.08 -4.87
C VAL A 249 4.13 -54.04 -5.41
N ILE A 250 4.85 -53.39 -4.52
CA ILE A 250 5.81 -52.29 -4.83
C ILE A 250 7.20 -52.60 -4.27
N PRO A 251 8.29 -52.18 -4.92
CA PRO A 251 9.65 -52.37 -4.46
C PRO A 251 9.94 -51.56 -3.19
N ILE A 252 10.87 -52.07 -2.38
CA ILE A 252 11.54 -51.31 -1.32
C ILE A 252 12.86 -50.83 -1.91
N ILE A 253 13.02 -49.50 -2.02
CA ILE A 253 14.19 -48.80 -2.54
C ILE A 253 15.00 -48.19 -1.41
N GLU A 254 16.28 -47.90 -1.70
CA GLU A 254 17.19 -47.30 -0.74
C GLU A 254 17.60 -45.89 -1.21
N ASP A 255 17.46 -44.89 -0.33
CA ASP A 255 17.92 -43.54 -0.59
C ASP A 255 18.27 -42.81 0.70
N GLU A 256 19.37 -42.06 0.72
CA GLU A 256 19.81 -41.25 1.84
C GLU A 256 18.87 -40.05 2.12
N TYR A 257 17.94 -39.78 1.21
CA TYR A 257 16.90 -38.74 1.40
C TYR A 257 16.03 -39.00 2.63
N VAL A 258 15.82 -40.27 3.01
CA VAL A 258 15.01 -40.66 4.17
C VAL A 258 15.76 -40.31 5.45
N ASP A 259 15.19 -39.46 6.26
CA ASP A 259 15.72 -39.15 7.60
C ASP A 259 15.45 -40.34 8.55
N VAL A 260 16.53 -40.88 9.09
CA VAL A 260 16.49 -42.04 10.01
C VAL A 260 15.76 -41.70 11.34
N GLU A 261 15.85 -40.46 11.77
CA GLU A 261 15.26 -40.00 13.05
C GLU A 261 13.82 -39.50 12.89
N PHE A 262 13.39 -39.19 11.67
CA PHE A 262 12.04 -38.68 11.43
C PHE A 262 11.00 -39.80 11.24
N GLY A 263 9.90 -39.74 11.95
CA GLY A 263 8.79 -40.67 11.83
C GLY A 263 9.19 -42.13 12.13
N THR A 264 8.99 -43.01 11.12
CA THR A 264 9.33 -44.43 11.23
C THR A 264 10.66 -44.80 10.57
N GLY A 265 11.35 -43.85 9.96
CA GLY A 265 12.53 -44.07 9.12
C GLY A 265 12.21 -44.78 7.77
N CYS A 266 10.93 -44.81 7.40
CA CYS A 266 10.45 -45.36 6.13
C CYS A 266 9.50 -44.34 5.48
N LEU A 267 9.65 -44.16 4.18
CA LEU A 267 8.85 -43.21 3.38
C LEU A 267 8.09 -43.94 2.30
N LYS A 268 6.77 -43.73 2.21
CA LYS A 268 6.02 -44.09 1.01
C LYS A 268 6.35 -43.13 -0.12
N VAL A 269 6.49 -43.62 -1.33
CA VAL A 269 6.84 -42.82 -2.49
C VAL A 269 5.68 -42.78 -3.46
N THR A 270 5.12 -41.58 -3.67
CA THR A 270 3.96 -41.30 -4.53
C THR A 270 4.35 -40.25 -5.58
N PRO A 271 5.06 -40.61 -6.64
CA PRO A 271 5.67 -39.68 -7.57
C PRO A 271 4.69 -38.72 -8.28
N ALA A 272 3.41 -39.11 -8.38
CA ALA A 272 2.39 -38.29 -9.02
C ALA A 272 1.87 -37.11 -8.13
N HIS A 273 2.05 -37.17 -6.79
CA HIS A 273 1.32 -36.32 -5.87
C HIS A 273 2.18 -35.66 -4.78
N ASP A 274 3.50 -35.82 -4.88
CA ASP A 274 4.47 -35.11 -4.02
C ASP A 274 5.72 -34.72 -4.82
N PRO A 275 6.19 -33.47 -4.75
CA PRO A 275 7.37 -33.01 -5.48
C PRO A 275 8.67 -33.75 -5.12
N ASN A 276 8.86 -34.12 -3.85
CA ASN A 276 10.04 -34.82 -3.38
C ASN A 276 9.99 -36.31 -3.81
N ASP A 277 8.82 -36.89 -3.71
CA ASP A 277 8.58 -38.28 -4.20
C ASP A 277 8.79 -38.37 -5.73
N LYS A 278 8.49 -37.27 -6.47
CA LYS A 278 8.77 -37.20 -7.91
C LYS A 278 10.28 -37.25 -8.19
N VAL A 279 11.09 -36.54 -7.42
CA VAL A 279 12.55 -36.58 -7.55
C VAL A 279 13.09 -37.99 -7.27
N LEU A 280 12.59 -38.65 -6.22
CA LEU A 280 12.91 -40.05 -5.91
C LEU A 280 12.44 -40.97 -7.02
N GLY A 281 11.22 -40.76 -7.53
CA GLY A 281 10.66 -41.54 -8.64
C GLY A 281 11.50 -41.46 -9.89
N ASP A 282 12.00 -40.32 -10.28
CA ASP A 282 12.89 -40.13 -11.43
C ASP A 282 14.25 -40.82 -11.23
N LYS A 283 14.85 -40.65 -10.04
CA LYS A 283 16.15 -41.24 -9.68
C LYS A 283 16.11 -42.76 -9.72
N HIS A 284 15.00 -43.33 -9.25
CA HIS A 284 14.82 -44.79 -9.17
C HIS A 284 13.96 -45.40 -10.29
N GLN A 285 13.58 -44.58 -11.31
CA GLN A 285 12.78 -44.96 -12.46
C GLN A 285 11.45 -45.65 -12.07
N LEU A 286 10.77 -45.08 -11.09
CA LEU A 286 9.51 -45.59 -10.58
C LEU A 286 8.35 -45.25 -11.52
N GLU A 287 7.33 -46.09 -11.49
CA GLU A 287 6.06 -45.84 -12.17
C GLU A 287 5.39 -44.59 -11.54
N VAL A 288 4.67 -43.85 -12.37
CA VAL A 288 3.91 -42.66 -11.96
C VAL A 288 2.42 -42.96 -12.13
N ILE A 289 1.69 -42.98 -11.00
CA ILE A 289 0.26 -43.30 -11.00
C ILE A 289 -0.50 -42.07 -10.47
N ASP A 290 -1.13 -41.33 -11.39
CA ASP A 290 -2.04 -40.25 -11.04
C ASP A 290 -3.39 -40.80 -10.63
N ILE A 291 -3.81 -40.52 -9.38
CA ILE A 291 -5.04 -41.08 -8.80
C ILE A 291 -6.19 -40.06 -8.76
N PHE A 292 -5.97 -38.82 -9.17
CA PHE A 292 -6.98 -37.78 -9.08
C PHE A 292 -7.52 -37.34 -10.44
N ASN A 293 -8.81 -37.00 -10.45
CA ASN A 293 -9.45 -36.19 -11.48
C ASN A 293 -9.11 -34.69 -11.29
N ASP A 294 -9.48 -33.84 -12.25
CA ASP A 294 -9.21 -32.42 -12.20
C ASP A 294 -9.84 -31.67 -11.01
N ASP A 295 -10.92 -32.19 -10.44
CA ASP A 295 -11.59 -31.68 -9.25
C ASP A 295 -11.10 -32.33 -7.95
N ALA A 296 -9.98 -33.06 -8.01
CA ALA A 296 -9.38 -33.79 -6.90
C ALA A 296 -10.31 -34.87 -6.28
N THR A 297 -11.30 -35.37 -7.03
CA THR A 297 -11.93 -36.64 -6.72
C THR A 297 -11.02 -37.78 -7.14
N LEU A 298 -11.10 -38.94 -6.50
CA LEU A 298 -10.30 -40.09 -6.91
C LEU A 298 -10.82 -40.64 -8.25
N ASN A 299 -9.89 -41.01 -9.12
CA ASN A 299 -10.19 -41.66 -10.38
C ASN A 299 -10.32 -43.21 -10.20
N HIS A 300 -10.28 -43.97 -11.29
CA HIS A 300 -10.46 -45.43 -11.26
C HIS A 300 -9.42 -46.19 -10.40
N TYR A 301 -8.20 -45.62 -10.17
CA TYR A 301 -7.21 -46.18 -9.26
C TYR A 301 -7.65 -46.18 -7.81
N GLY A 302 -8.59 -45.31 -7.43
CA GLY A 302 -9.18 -45.24 -6.09
C GLY A 302 -10.14 -46.41 -5.78
N LEU A 303 -10.33 -47.38 -6.68
CA LEU A 303 -11.21 -48.52 -6.53
C LEU A 303 -12.64 -48.11 -6.14
N HIS A 304 -13.16 -48.61 -5.00
CA HIS A 304 -14.49 -48.28 -4.48
C HIS A 304 -14.62 -46.81 -3.97
N TYR A 305 -13.53 -46.08 -3.91
CA TYR A 305 -13.52 -44.65 -3.62
C TYR A 305 -13.55 -43.75 -4.86
N ALA A 306 -13.53 -44.33 -6.07
CA ALA A 306 -13.57 -43.57 -7.31
C ALA A 306 -14.78 -42.62 -7.36
N GLY A 307 -14.56 -41.37 -7.78
CA GLY A 307 -15.55 -40.29 -7.84
C GLY A 307 -15.81 -39.57 -6.52
N LYS A 308 -15.19 -39.99 -5.40
CA LYS A 308 -15.31 -39.30 -4.12
C LYS A 308 -14.20 -38.25 -3.93
N ASP A 309 -14.54 -37.16 -3.26
CA ASP A 309 -13.58 -36.13 -2.88
C ASP A 309 -12.46 -36.66 -1.98
N ARG A 310 -11.24 -36.22 -2.19
CA ARG A 310 -10.02 -36.64 -1.46
C ARG A 310 -10.12 -36.52 0.05
N PHE A 311 -10.78 -35.50 0.60
CA PHE A 311 -10.94 -35.33 2.04
C PHE A 311 -12.01 -36.23 2.63
N VAL A 312 -13.03 -36.58 1.85
CA VAL A 312 -14.01 -37.62 2.21
C VAL A 312 -13.30 -38.96 2.26
N VAL A 313 -12.56 -39.29 1.20
CA VAL A 313 -11.77 -40.55 1.14
C VAL A 313 -10.76 -40.62 2.26
N ARG A 314 -10.06 -39.52 2.63
CA ARG A 314 -9.12 -39.49 3.77
C ARG A 314 -9.77 -39.99 5.07
N LYS A 315 -11.02 -39.64 5.31
CA LYS A 315 -11.75 -40.05 6.52
C LYS A 315 -12.18 -41.51 6.42
N GLU A 316 -12.76 -41.91 5.29
CA GLU A 316 -13.30 -43.26 5.06
C GLU A 316 -12.19 -44.30 5.02
N ILE A 317 -11.07 -44.01 4.34
CA ILE A 317 -9.93 -44.94 4.21
C ILE A 317 -9.28 -45.22 5.58
N VAL A 318 -9.21 -44.22 6.44
CA VAL A 318 -8.68 -44.42 7.81
C VAL A 318 -9.56 -45.37 8.59
N ALA A 319 -10.87 -45.26 8.48
CA ALA A 319 -11.81 -46.18 9.13
C ALA A 319 -11.67 -47.63 8.57
N GLU A 320 -11.54 -47.82 7.26
CA GLU A 320 -11.31 -49.09 6.63
C GLU A 320 -9.97 -49.71 7.05
N LEU A 321 -8.91 -48.91 7.11
CA LEU A 321 -7.59 -49.39 7.57
C LEU A 321 -7.61 -49.81 9.04
N GLU A 322 -8.39 -49.12 9.88
CA GLU A 322 -8.59 -49.46 11.31
C GLU A 322 -9.35 -50.80 11.43
N GLU A 323 -10.46 -50.95 10.70
CA GLU A 323 -11.24 -52.20 10.67
C GLU A 323 -10.38 -53.42 10.24
N LYS A 324 -9.48 -53.21 9.26
CA LYS A 324 -8.58 -54.24 8.75
C LYS A 324 -7.31 -54.42 9.61
N ASN A 325 -7.17 -53.73 10.74
CA ASN A 325 -5.96 -53.68 11.59
C ASN A 325 -4.69 -53.23 10.84
N LEU A 326 -4.84 -52.43 9.82
CA LEU A 326 -3.74 -51.87 9.03
C LEU A 326 -3.36 -50.43 9.47
N LEU A 327 -4.10 -49.82 10.39
CA LEU A 327 -3.74 -48.59 11.09
C LEU A 327 -3.02 -48.94 12.39
N ALA A 328 -1.73 -48.60 12.49
CA ALA A 328 -0.94 -48.84 13.71
C ALA A 328 -1.14 -47.73 14.75
N LYS A 329 -1.22 -46.48 14.35
CA LYS A 329 -1.35 -45.30 15.22
C LYS A 329 -1.97 -44.13 14.46
N LYS A 330 -2.67 -43.30 15.20
CA LYS A 330 -3.13 -41.97 14.74
C LYS A 330 -2.75 -40.93 15.81
N GLU A 331 -2.07 -39.88 15.42
CA GLU A 331 -1.67 -38.81 16.33
C GLU A 331 -1.92 -37.43 15.74
N THR A 332 -2.17 -36.44 16.61
CA THR A 332 -2.35 -35.05 16.16
C THR A 332 -1.05 -34.52 15.60
N TYR A 333 -1.13 -33.84 14.50
CA TYR A 333 0.02 -33.28 13.81
C TYR A 333 -0.32 -31.94 13.18
N THR A 334 0.55 -30.95 13.37
CA THR A 334 0.42 -29.65 12.69
C THR A 334 1.31 -29.65 11.46
N ASN A 335 0.72 -29.43 10.30
CA ASN A 335 1.46 -29.34 9.04
C ASN A 335 1.15 -28.05 8.29
N LYS A 336 2.08 -27.63 7.44
CA LYS A 336 1.87 -26.53 6.50
C LYS A 336 1.14 -27.05 5.29
N VAL A 337 -0.03 -26.48 5.01
CA VAL A 337 -0.89 -26.84 3.87
C VAL A 337 -0.92 -25.67 2.89
N GLY A 338 -0.55 -25.94 1.64
CA GLY A 338 -0.65 -24.96 0.56
C GLY A 338 -2.10 -24.76 0.13
N THR A 339 -2.54 -23.52 0.00
CA THR A 339 -3.87 -23.15 -0.46
C THR A 339 -3.77 -22.15 -1.61
N SER A 340 -4.71 -22.20 -2.54
CA SER A 340 -4.83 -21.19 -3.60
C SER A 340 -5.13 -19.80 -3.00
N GLU A 341 -4.40 -18.80 -3.42
CA GLU A 341 -4.68 -17.42 -3.02
C GLU A 341 -6.12 -17.00 -3.40
N ARG A 342 -6.61 -17.49 -4.53
CA ARG A 342 -7.89 -17.05 -5.13
C ARG A 342 -9.09 -17.83 -4.63
N THR A 343 -9.07 -19.14 -4.74
CA THR A 343 -10.21 -20.00 -4.35
C THR A 343 -10.19 -20.42 -2.89
N LYS A 344 -9.02 -20.33 -2.22
CA LYS A 344 -8.76 -20.87 -0.88
C LYS A 344 -8.80 -22.41 -0.83
N ALA A 345 -8.95 -23.08 -1.96
CA ALA A 345 -8.85 -24.52 -2.04
C ALA A 345 -7.44 -24.98 -1.66
N VAL A 346 -7.35 -26.14 -1.00
CA VAL A 346 -6.07 -26.81 -0.80
C VAL A 346 -5.54 -27.27 -2.15
N ILE A 347 -4.33 -26.85 -2.51
CA ILE A 347 -3.72 -27.24 -3.78
C ILE A 347 -3.42 -28.75 -3.82
N GLU A 348 -3.32 -29.28 -5.04
CA GLU A 348 -2.88 -30.66 -5.30
C GLU A 348 -1.61 -30.62 -6.14
N PRO A 349 -0.46 -31.10 -5.62
CA PRO A 349 0.71 -31.32 -6.47
C PRO A 349 0.36 -32.38 -7.52
N ARG A 350 0.54 -32.07 -8.80
CA ARG A 350 0.12 -32.91 -9.91
C ARG A 350 1.10 -32.81 -11.08
N LEU A 351 1.33 -33.90 -11.76
CA LEU A 351 2.06 -33.91 -13.04
C LEU A 351 1.12 -33.48 -14.16
N SER A 352 1.56 -32.49 -14.95
CA SER A 352 0.78 -31.98 -16.07
C SER A 352 1.69 -31.48 -17.19
N ASP A 353 1.19 -31.60 -18.44
CA ASP A 353 1.83 -31.02 -19.62
C ASP A 353 1.49 -29.51 -19.66
N GLN A 354 2.46 -28.68 -19.42
CA GLN A 354 2.30 -27.22 -19.31
C GLN A 354 3.35 -26.47 -20.12
N TRP A 355 3.13 -25.18 -20.34
CA TRP A 355 4.09 -24.29 -20.95
C TRP A 355 4.90 -23.55 -19.89
N PHE A 356 6.22 -23.51 -20.08
CA PHE A 356 7.17 -22.91 -19.13
C PHE A 356 8.09 -21.94 -19.83
N LEU A 357 8.42 -20.84 -19.13
CA LEU A 357 9.51 -19.92 -19.48
C LEU A 357 10.73 -20.23 -18.61
N LYS A 358 11.87 -20.49 -19.23
CA LYS A 358 13.15 -20.64 -18.55
C LYS A 358 13.57 -19.31 -17.95
N MET A 359 13.86 -19.31 -16.66
CA MET A 359 14.18 -18.07 -15.93
C MET A 359 15.66 -17.93 -15.57
N ASP A 360 16.44 -19.00 -15.62
CA ASP A 360 17.83 -19.07 -15.17
C ASP A 360 18.76 -18.02 -15.79
N THR A 361 18.67 -17.81 -17.10
CA THR A 361 19.45 -16.78 -17.83
C THR A 361 18.74 -15.44 -17.89
N LEU A 362 17.42 -15.45 -18.05
CA LEU A 362 16.61 -14.23 -18.18
C LEU A 362 16.60 -13.38 -16.92
N ILE A 363 16.76 -13.98 -15.74
CA ILE A 363 16.75 -13.27 -14.46
C ILE A 363 18.06 -12.52 -14.16
N GLN A 364 19.19 -12.88 -14.80
CA GLN A 364 20.51 -12.35 -14.46
C GLN A 364 20.62 -10.81 -14.59
N PRO A 365 20.11 -10.17 -15.66
CA PRO A 365 20.12 -8.72 -15.74
C PRO A 365 19.29 -8.05 -14.63
N ALA A 366 18.20 -8.69 -14.19
CA ALA A 366 17.36 -8.19 -13.11
C ALA A 366 18.06 -8.26 -11.74
N ILE A 367 18.80 -9.32 -11.47
CA ILE A 367 19.68 -9.44 -10.29
C ILE A 367 20.69 -8.30 -10.28
N LYS A 368 21.41 -8.11 -11.40
CA LYS A 368 22.42 -7.09 -11.52
C LYS A 368 21.87 -5.68 -11.32
N ALA A 369 20.75 -5.34 -11.97
CA ALA A 369 20.18 -4.00 -11.97
C ALA A 369 19.71 -3.54 -10.58
N VAL A 370 19.25 -4.44 -9.72
CA VAL A 370 18.74 -4.10 -8.38
C VAL A 370 19.80 -4.32 -7.29
N LEU A 371 20.54 -5.43 -7.36
CA LEU A 371 21.38 -5.88 -6.25
C LEU A 371 22.87 -5.57 -6.40
N GLU A 372 23.36 -5.27 -7.60
CA GLU A 372 24.78 -5.05 -7.86
C GLU A 372 25.09 -3.59 -8.25
N ASP A 373 24.47 -3.09 -9.33
CA ASP A 373 24.76 -1.74 -9.85
C ASP A 373 23.72 -0.69 -9.38
N GLU A 374 22.68 -1.11 -8.68
CA GLU A 374 21.62 -0.24 -8.16
C GLU A 374 21.05 0.71 -9.24
N SER A 375 21.08 0.32 -10.51
CA SER A 375 20.45 1.09 -11.59
C SER A 375 18.93 1.17 -11.46
N ILE A 376 18.33 0.22 -10.72
CA ILE A 376 16.95 0.26 -10.24
C ILE A 376 16.99 0.27 -8.72
N LYS A 377 16.39 1.29 -8.09
CA LYS A 377 16.36 1.45 -6.64
C LYS A 377 15.02 1.08 -6.05
N LEU A 378 15.02 0.30 -4.97
CA LEU A 378 13.81 -0.04 -4.21
C LEU A 378 13.66 0.89 -3.00
N TYR A 379 12.51 1.47 -2.83
CA TYR A 379 12.15 2.32 -1.70
C TYR A 379 10.98 1.73 -0.91
N PRO A 380 11.17 1.39 0.38
CA PRO A 380 12.41 1.45 1.15
C PRO A 380 13.36 0.28 0.82
N LYS A 381 14.67 0.53 0.99
CA LYS A 381 15.77 -0.42 0.68
C LYS A 381 15.65 -1.78 1.37
N LYS A 382 14.92 -1.88 2.50
CA LYS A 382 14.70 -3.16 3.21
C LYS A 382 14.15 -4.28 2.32
N PHE A 383 13.44 -3.96 1.24
CA PHE A 383 12.87 -4.94 0.31
C PHE A 383 13.89 -5.58 -0.63
N GLU A 384 15.12 -5.09 -0.69
CA GLU A 384 16.21 -5.74 -1.44
C GLU A 384 16.50 -7.16 -0.92
N ASN A 385 16.35 -7.40 0.40
CA ASN A 385 16.52 -8.75 0.96
C ASN A 385 15.41 -9.70 0.49
N THR A 386 14.17 -9.23 0.45
CA THR A 386 13.03 -10.00 -0.09
C THR A 386 13.22 -10.26 -1.58
N TYR A 387 13.63 -9.25 -2.34
CA TYR A 387 13.93 -9.37 -3.76
C TYR A 387 15.03 -10.40 -4.00
N ARG A 388 16.16 -10.31 -3.29
CA ARG A 388 17.28 -11.25 -3.35
C ARG A 388 16.83 -12.69 -3.15
N HIS A 389 16.06 -12.95 -2.09
CA HIS A 389 15.57 -14.30 -1.79
C HIS A 389 14.79 -14.92 -2.95
N TRP A 390 13.94 -14.12 -3.61
CA TRP A 390 13.15 -14.58 -4.74
C TRP A 390 13.97 -14.82 -6.00
N VAL A 391 14.85 -13.88 -6.38
CA VAL A 391 15.60 -13.97 -7.63
C VAL A 391 16.71 -15.02 -7.60
N GLU A 392 17.30 -15.29 -6.43
CA GLU A 392 18.32 -16.33 -6.24
C GLU A 392 17.73 -17.75 -6.23
N ASN A 393 16.43 -17.90 -5.96
CA ASN A 393 15.71 -19.16 -5.90
C ASN A 393 14.66 -19.30 -7.01
N VAL A 394 14.76 -18.53 -8.08
CA VAL A 394 13.79 -18.55 -9.16
C VAL A 394 13.76 -19.91 -9.86
N ARG A 395 12.55 -20.38 -10.19
CA ARG A 395 12.29 -21.56 -11.00
C ARG A 395 11.72 -21.15 -12.34
N ASP A 396 11.65 -22.12 -13.27
CA ASP A 396 10.95 -21.90 -14.54
C ASP A 396 9.50 -21.52 -14.28
N TRP A 397 9.07 -20.46 -14.94
CA TRP A 397 7.74 -19.90 -14.75
C TRP A 397 6.71 -20.67 -15.57
N ASN A 398 5.74 -21.32 -14.92
CA ASN A 398 4.58 -21.91 -15.58
C ASN A 398 3.66 -20.81 -16.09
N ILE A 399 3.58 -20.64 -17.41
CA ILE A 399 2.85 -19.56 -18.08
C ILE A 399 1.50 -19.98 -18.65
N SER A 400 1.13 -21.24 -18.60
CA SER A 400 -0.17 -21.74 -19.09
C SER A 400 -1.20 -21.81 -17.97
N ARG A 401 -2.46 -21.51 -18.29
CA ARG A 401 -3.63 -21.63 -17.42
C ARG A 401 -4.79 -22.25 -18.19
N GLN A 402 -5.49 -23.20 -17.56
CA GLN A 402 -6.66 -23.89 -18.11
C GLN A 402 -7.90 -23.01 -17.96
N LEU A 403 -7.85 -21.83 -18.57
CA LEU A 403 -8.86 -20.78 -18.54
C LEU A 403 -9.28 -20.41 -19.96
N TRP A 404 -10.45 -19.82 -20.09
CA TRP A 404 -10.89 -19.22 -21.36
C TRP A 404 -10.64 -17.72 -21.42
N TRP A 405 -10.59 -17.05 -20.27
CA TRP A 405 -10.36 -15.61 -20.19
C TRP A 405 -8.88 -15.27 -20.10
N GLY A 406 -8.35 -14.73 -21.19
CA GLY A 406 -6.94 -14.36 -21.34
C GLY A 406 -6.46 -14.55 -22.77
N GLN A 407 -5.20 -14.19 -23.06
CA GLN A 407 -4.59 -14.44 -24.36
C GLN A 407 -4.41 -15.94 -24.53
N GLN A 408 -5.02 -16.49 -25.57
CA GLN A 408 -4.91 -17.91 -25.91
C GLN A 408 -3.50 -18.24 -26.40
N ILE A 409 -2.95 -19.37 -25.98
CA ILE A 409 -1.60 -19.78 -26.35
C ILE A 409 -1.51 -20.00 -27.86
N PRO A 410 -0.52 -19.41 -28.56
CA PRO A 410 -0.40 -19.46 -30.02
C PRO A 410 0.31 -20.73 -30.51
N ALA A 411 -0.08 -21.89 -29.98
CA ALA A 411 0.36 -23.20 -30.42
C ALA A 411 -0.75 -23.90 -31.16
N TYR A 412 -0.45 -24.47 -32.31
CA TYR A 412 -1.43 -25.07 -33.21
C TYR A 412 -1.07 -26.54 -33.50
N TYR A 413 -1.93 -27.44 -33.08
CA TYR A 413 -1.77 -28.89 -33.23
C TYR A 413 -2.31 -29.32 -34.61
N TYR A 414 -1.49 -30.06 -35.35
CA TYR A 414 -1.84 -30.61 -36.64
C TYR A 414 -1.99 -32.14 -36.63
N GLY A 415 -2.02 -32.73 -35.44
CA GLY A 415 -2.21 -34.16 -35.22
C GLY A 415 -2.46 -34.49 -33.76
N GLU A 416 -2.61 -35.78 -33.46
CA GLU A 416 -2.94 -36.26 -32.10
C GLU A 416 -1.71 -36.46 -31.19
N GLY A 417 -0.51 -36.41 -31.75
CA GLY A 417 0.73 -36.56 -31.01
C GLY A 417 1.06 -35.31 -30.20
N LYS A 418 1.59 -35.50 -28.98
CA LYS A 418 1.96 -34.37 -28.07
C LYS A 418 2.96 -33.37 -28.66
N ASP A 419 3.81 -33.81 -29.59
CA ASP A 419 4.83 -32.99 -30.27
C ASP A 419 4.40 -32.53 -31.67
N GLN A 420 3.16 -32.87 -32.09
CA GLN A 420 2.63 -32.52 -33.40
C GLN A 420 1.95 -31.13 -33.35
N PHE A 421 2.72 -30.14 -33.00
CA PHE A 421 2.27 -28.75 -32.99
C PHE A 421 3.32 -27.81 -33.60
N VAL A 422 2.90 -26.61 -33.94
CA VAL A 422 3.72 -25.45 -34.33
C VAL A 422 3.32 -24.22 -33.50
N VAL A 423 4.22 -23.25 -33.40
CA VAL A 423 3.97 -22.01 -32.71
C VAL A 423 4.09 -20.88 -33.74
N ALA A 424 3.07 -20.04 -33.85
CA ALA A 424 3.04 -18.94 -34.80
C ALA A 424 2.13 -17.80 -34.31
N GLU A 425 2.35 -16.58 -34.78
CA GLU A 425 1.52 -15.43 -34.40
C GLU A 425 0.10 -15.53 -34.96
N THR A 426 -0.04 -16.14 -36.12
CA THR A 426 -1.33 -16.31 -36.81
C THR A 426 -1.59 -17.76 -37.22
N LYS A 427 -2.86 -18.12 -37.39
CA LYS A 427 -3.27 -19.47 -37.85
C LYS A 427 -2.79 -19.74 -39.27
N ALA A 428 -2.70 -18.72 -40.12
CA ALA A 428 -2.20 -18.84 -41.51
C ALA A 428 -0.69 -19.20 -41.51
N GLU A 429 0.13 -18.51 -40.68
CA GLU A 429 1.55 -18.87 -40.53
C GLU A 429 1.71 -20.26 -39.94
N ALA A 430 0.90 -20.60 -38.94
CA ALA A 430 0.88 -21.93 -38.35
C ALA A 430 0.61 -23.01 -39.38
N LEU A 431 -0.28 -22.77 -40.37
CA LEU A 431 -0.58 -23.72 -41.44
C LEU A 431 0.66 -23.98 -42.30
N GLU A 432 1.37 -22.98 -42.71
CA GLU A 432 2.58 -23.15 -43.53
C GLU A 432 3.68 -23.91 -42.72
N LEU A 433 3.89 -23.54 -41.47
CA LEU A 433 4.82 -24.29 -40.60
C LEU A 433 4.38 -25.75 -40.36
N ALA A 434 3.10 -26.00 -40.22
CA ALA A 434 2.56 -27.35 -40.03
C ALA A 434 2.73 -28.20 -41.30
N LYS A 435 2.51 -27.65 -42.50
CA LYS A 435 2.77 -28.32 -43.78
C LYS A 435 4.25 -28.70 -43.89
N GLU A 436 5.15 -27.80 -43.58
CA GLU A 436 6.60 -28.02 -43.62
C GLU A 436 7.00 -29.11 -42.61
N LYS A 437 6.60 -28.95 -41.33
CA LYS A 437 6.98 -29.87 -40.25
C LYS A 437 6.40 -31.28 -40.42
N SER A 438 5.15 -31.40 -40.92
CA SER A 438 4.48 -32.71 -41.14
C SER A 438 4.85 -33.37 -42.48
N GLY A 439 5.35 -32.59 -43.45
CA GLY A 439 5.49 -33.03 -44.85
C GLY A 439 4.16 -33.20 -45.58
N ASN A 440 3.04 -32.73 -45.02
CA ASN A 440 1.71 -32.89 -45.63
C ASN A 440 1.22 -31.55 -46.21
N ALA A 441 1.39 -31.36 -47.51
CA ALA A 441 0.96 -30.16 -48.23
C ALA A 441 -0.57 -29.98 -48.31
N HIS A 442 -1.36 -30.98 -47.94
CA HIS A 442 -2.82 -30.95 -48.02
C HIS A 442 -3.50 -30.45 -46.74
N LEU A 443 -2.73 -30.15 -45.70
CA LEU A 443 -3.31 -29.52 -44.51
C LEU A 443 -4.00 -28.21 -44.84
N THR A 444 -5.11 -27.98 -44.17
CA THR A 444 -5.89 -26.75 -44.19
C THR A 444 -5.99 -26.14 -42.80
N GLU A 445 -6.43 -24.87 -42.67
CA GLU A 445 -6.66 -24.25 -41.37
C GLU A 445 -7.68 -25.03 -40.51
N ALA A 446 -8.60 -25.77 -41.13
CA ALA A 446 -9.58 -26.62 -40.41
C ALA A 446 -8.94 -27.82 -39.71
N ASP A 447 -7.77 -28.24 -40.16
CA ASP A 447 -7.01 -29.36 -39.58
C ASP A 447 -6.15 -28.89 -38.39
N LEU A 448 -6.08 -27.58 -38.16
CA LEU A 448 -5.32 -27.01 -37.04
C LEU A 448 -6.21 -26.73 -35.85
N ARG A 449 -5.85 -27.30 -34.70
CA ARG A 449 -6.50 -27.02 -33.42
C ARG A 449 -5.55 -26.17 -32.58
N GLN A 450 -5.99 -24.95 -32.23
CA GLN A 450 -5.21 -24.10 -31.30
C GLN A 450 -5.24 -24.67 -29.90
N ASP A 451 -4.17 -24.49 -29.14
CA ASP A 451 -4.08 -24.82 -27.72
C ASP A 451 -5.23 -24.15 -26.94
N GLU A 452 -5.90 -24.89 -26.06
CA GLU A 452 -7.09 -24.38 -25.35
C GLU A 452 -6.74 -23.52 -24.15
N ASP A 453 -5.50 -23.56 -23.69
CA ASP A 453 -5.05 -22.83 -22.52
C ASP A 453 -4.87 -21.35 -22.84
N ALA A 454 -5.05 -20.52 -21.81
CA ALA A 454 -4.70 -19.10 -21.84
C ALA A 454 -3.34 -18.88 -21.15
N LEU A 455 -2.72 -17.75 -21.44
CA LEU A 455 -1.51 -17.31 -20.77
C LEU A 455 -1.82 -16.77 -19.37
N ASP A 456 -0.88 -16.92 -18.46
CA ASP A 456 -0.88 -16.27 -17.16
C ASP A 456 -1.03 -14.74 -17.33
N THR A 457 -1.89 -14.11 -16.55
CA THR A 457 -2.10 -12.66 -16.59
C THR A 457 -0.79 -11.87 -16.46
N TRP A 458 0.17 -12.38 -15.69
CA TRP A 458 1.48 -11.75 -15.51
C TRP A 458 2.33 -11.80 -16.79
N PHE A 459 2.07 -12.72 -17.71
CA PHE A 459 2.73 -12.78 -19.01
C PHE A 459 2.24 -11.71 -20.00
N SER A 460 1.15 -11.02 -19.68
CA SER A 460 0.73 -9.79 -20.39
C SER A 460 1.22 -8.53 -19.67
N SER A 461 1.02 -8.45 -18.35
CA SER A 461 1.34 -7.25 -17.59
C SER A 461 2.84 -6.99 -17.39
N TRP A 462 3.72 -7.99 -17.57
CA TRP A 462 5.18 -7.78 -17.53
C TRP A 462 5.69 -6.93 -18.69
N LEU A 463 4.92 -6.80 -19.76
CA LEU A 463 5.25 -5.95 -20.93
C LEU A 463 4.74 -4.52 -20.76
N TRP A 464 3.99 -4.24 -19.70
CA TRP A 464 3.23 -3.00 -19.51
C TRP A 464 4.01 -1.71 -19.81
N PRO A 465 5.22 -1.46 -19.29
CA PRO A 465 5.97 -0.24 -19.56
C PRO A 465 6.35 -0.03 -21.03
N MET A 466 6.37 -1.11 -21.81
CA MET A 466 6.68 -1.08 -23.23
C MET A 466 5.43 -1.09 -24.10
N SER A 467 4.50 -1.99 -23.81
CA SER A 467 3.33 -2.23 -24.66
C SER A 467 2.33 -1.07 -24.65
N VAL A 468 2.25 -0.30 -23.54
CA VAL A 468 1.39 0.91 -23.49
C VAL A 468 1.84 2.01 -24.46
N PHE A 469 3.09 1.96 -24.91
CA PHE A 469 3.67 2.85 -25.94
C PHE A 469 3.93 2.11 -27.26
N ASN A 470 3.30 0.97 -27.47
CA ASN A 470 3.48 0.11 -28.65
C ASN A 470 4.94 -0.35 -28.90
N GLY A 471 5.77 -0.35 -27.85
CA GLY A 471 7.21 -0.58 -27.95
C GLY A 471 7.63 -2.04 -28.24
N ILE A 472 6.70 -2.99 -28.25
CA ILE A 472 6.93 -4.40 -28.65
C ILE A 472 6.67 -4.59 -30.16
N LEU A 473 5.59 -4.04 -30.68
CA LEU A 473 5.24 -4.15 -32.10
C LEU A 473 6.07 -3.19 -32.94
N GLU A 474 6.30 -1.98 -32.43
CA GLU A 474 7.08 -0.91 -33.08
C GLU A 474 8.20 -0.44 -32.15
N PRO A 475 9.32 -1.19 -32.02
CA PRO A 475 10.36 -0.97 -31.01
C PRO A 475 11.06 0.41 -31.05
N ASN A 476 10.99 1.10 -32.18
CA ASN A 476 11.67 2.37 -32.44
C ASN A 476 10.68 3.53 -32.70
N ASN A 477 9.43 3.41 -32.25
CA ASN A 477 8.47 4.50 -32.40
C ASN A 477 8.83 5.69 -31.48
N PRO A 478 8.43 6.93 -31.85
CA PRO A 478 8.83 8.13 -31.09
C PRO A 478 8.36 8.15 -29.64
N GLU A 479 7.25 7.50 -29.31
CA GLU A 479 6.74 7.49 -27.94
C GLU A 479 7.57 6.60 -27.02
N ILE A 480 7.89 5.37 -27.45
CA ILE A 480 8.74 4.49 -26.64
C ILE A 480 10.15 5.06 -26.46
N GLU A 481 10.69 5.74 -27.47
CA GLU A 481 12.00 6.39 -27.38
C GLU A 481 11.98 7.60 -26.43
N TYR A 482 10.83 8.26 -26.28
CA TYR A 482 10.69 9.42 -25.40
C TYR A 482 10.32 9.05 -23.96
N TYR A 483 9.36 8.14 -23.74
CA TYR A 483 8.83 7.83 -22.43
C TYR A 483 9.50 6.67 -21.70
N TYR A 484 10.25 5.84 -22.39
CA TYR A 484 10.95 4.69 -21.81
C TYR A 484 12.47 4.94 -21.68
N PRO A 485 13.13 4.58 -20.57
CA PRO A 485 12.55 3.99 -19.36
C PRO A 485 11.66 4.97 -18.62
N THR A 486 10.64 4.43 -17.93
CA THR A 486 9.80 5.25 -17.06
C THR A 486 10.57 5.68 -15.80
N ASN A 487 10.06 6.67 -15.06
CA ASN A 487 10.79 7.22 -13.92
C ASN A 487 10.55 6.40 -12.65
N ASP A 488 9.33 6.39 -12.18
CA ASP A 488 8.94 5.77 -10.93
C ASP A 488 7.84 4.73 -11.15
N LEU A 489 7.98 3.61 -10.48
CA LEU A 489 6.93 2.61 -10.34
C LEU A 489 6.45 2.63 -8.89
N VAL A 490 5.15 2.81 -8.66
CA VAL A 490 4.55 2.78 -7.33
C VAL A 490 3.65 1.57 -7.22
N THR A 491 3.96 0.63 -6.33
CA THR A 491 3.21 -0.62 -6.22
C THR A 491 3.25 -1.20 -4.80
N GLY A 492 2.45 -2.23 -4.54
CA GLY A 492 2.49 -3.00 -3.30
C GLY A 492 3.67 -3.99 -3.28
N PRO A 493 4.24 -4.29 -2.10
CA PRO A 493 5.32 -5.25 -1.97
C PRO A 493 4.89 -6.70 -2.27
N ASP A 494 3.61 -7.00 -2.20
CA ASP A 494 3.01 -8.29 -2.47
C ASP A 494 3.11 -8.71 -3.96
N ILE A 495 3.33 -7.75 -4.87
CA ILE A 495 3.55 -8.03 -6.30
C ILE A 495 4.98 -7.70 -6.76
N LEU A 496 5.92 -7.56 -5.84
CA LEU A 496 7.33 -7.29 -6.16
C LEU A 496 7.93 -8.35 -7.09
N PHE A 497 7.68 -9.63 -6.83
CA PHE A 497 8.14 -10.72 -7.68
C PHE A 497 7.23 -10.93 -8.91
N PHE A 498 5.91 -10.97 -8.69
CA PHE A 498 4.94 -11.24 -9.75
C PHE A 498 4.99 -10.26 -10.91
N TRP A 499 5.21 -8.98 -10.61
CA TRP A 499 5.12 -7.92 -11.59
C TRP A 499 6.41 -7.14 -11.76
N VAL A 500 6.97 -6.59 -10.69
CA VAL A 500 8.15 -5.71 -10.76
C VAL A 500 9.34 -6.47 -11.36
N THR A 501 9.69 -7.63 -10.79
CA THR A 501 10.81 -8.44 -11.27
C THR A 501 10.62 -8.88 -12.72
N ARG A 502 9.42 -9.31 -13.07
CA ARG A 502 9.08 -9.77 -14.42
C ARG A 502 9.14 -8.63 -15.44
N MET A 503 8.70 -7.41 -15.09
CA MET A 503 8.88 -6.23 -15.94
C MET A 503 10.37 -5.91 -16.16
N ILE A 504 11.21 -6.06 -15.14
CA ILE A 504 12.64 -5.84 -15.28
C ILE A 504 13.23 -6.84 -16.27
N VAL A 505 12.89 -8.12 -16.15
CA VAL A 505 13.29 -9.18 -17.09
C VAL A 505 12.88 -8.84 -18.52
N ALA A 506 11.62 -8.50 -18.73
CA ALA A 506 11.09 -8.13 -20.05
C ALA A 506 11.78 -6.88 -20.63
N GLY A 507 12.04 -5.88 -19.79
CA GLY A 507 12.72 -4.65 -20.20
C GLY A 507 14.14 -4.92 -20.75
N PHE A 508 14.90 -5.73 -20.04
CA PHE A 508 16.24 -6.10 -20.51
C PHE A 508 16.21 -7.01 -21.74
N GLU A 509 15.25 -7.94 -21.81
CA GLU A 509 15.14 -8.84 -22.97
C GLU A 509 14.77 -8.08 -24.25
N TYR A 510 13.83 -7.13 -24.19
CA TYR A 510 13.26 -6.50 -25.38
C TYR A 510 13.76 -5.09 -25.69
N LYS A 511 14.23 -4.36 -24.68
CA LYS A 511 14.80 -3.00 -24.87
C LYS A 511 16.29 -2.91 -24.50
N GLY A 512 16.86 -3.96 -23.91
CA GLY A 512 18.25 -3.93 -23.43
C GLY A 512 18.46 -2.91 -22.29
N ALA A 513 17.40 -2.43 -21.67
CA ALA A 513 17.42 -1.36 -20.68
C ALA A 513 16.39 -1.61 -19.56
N ARG A 514 16.66 -1.01 -18.40
CA ARG A 514 15.70 -1.04 -17.28
C ARG A 514 14.35 -0.43 -17.68
N PRO A 515 13.22 -0.98 -17.19
CA PRO A 515 11.90 -0.43 -17.49
C PRO A 515 11.53 0.83 -16.68
N PHE A 516 12.15 1.02 -15.52
CA PHE A 516 11.97 2.15 -14.61
C PHE A 516 13.24 2.35 -13.77
N SER A 517 13.38 3.55 -13.19
CA SER A 517 14.56 3.90 -12.38
C SER A 517 14.35 3.61 -10.89
N ASN A 518 13.15 3.85 -10.36
CA ASN A 518 12.84 3.70 -8.95
C ASN A 518 11.55 2.91 -8.77
N VAL A 519 11.49 2.15 -7.68
CA VAL A 519 10.29 1.40 -7.27
C VAL A 519 9.93 1.83 -5.86
N TYR A 520 8.82 2.55 -5.72
CA TYR A 520 8.24 2.89 -4.43
C TYR A 520 7.27 1.80 -4.00
N LEU A 521 7.59 1.13 -2.90
CA LEU A 521 6.76 0.07 -2.34
C LEU A 521 5.87 0.64 -1.22
N THR A 522 4.56 0.64 -1.46
CA THR A 522 3.59 1.13 -0.48
C THR A 522 3.43 0.12 0.67
N GLY A 523 3.02 0.59 1.84
CA GLY A 523 2.49 -0.30 2.87
C GLY A 523 1.11 -0.86 2.50
N LEU A 524 0.73 -1.95 3.15
CA LEU A 524 -0.63 -2.49 3.03
C LEU A 524 -1.58 -1.71 3.93
N VAL A 525 -2.78 -1.42 3.42
CA VAL A 525 -3.82 -0.81 4.24
C VAL A 525 -4.55 -1.90 5.03
N ARG A 526 -4.55 -1.77 6.35
CA ARG A 526 -5.14 -2.72 7.30
C ARG A 526 -6.24 -2.07 8.12
N ASP A 527 -7.17 -2.88 8.59
CA ASP A 527 -8.20 -2.46 9.54
C ASP A 527 -7.63 -2.28 10.98
N LYS A 528 -8.46 -1.81 11.89
CA LYS A 528 -8.09 -1.61 13.31
C LYS A 528 -7.63 -2.90 14.02
N GLN A 529 -8.00 -4.08 13.50
CA GLN A 529 -7.55 -5.39 13.97
C GLN A 529 -6.28 -5.88 13.24
N ARG A 530 -5.62 -5.03 12.46
CA ARG A 530 -4.42 -5.32 11.66
C ARG A 530 -4.60 -6.33 10.54
N ARG A 531 -5.84 -6.67 10.16
CA ARG A 531 -6.12 -7.54 9.02
C ARG A 531 -6.01 -6.73 7.72
N LYS A 532 -5.46 -7.34 6.67
CA LYS A 532 -5.43 -6.72 5.33
C LYS A 532 -6.87 -6.39 4.91
N MET A 533 -7.11 -5.16 4.49
CA MET A 533 -8.41 -4.78 3.97
C MET A 533 -8.70 -5.50 2.66
N SER A 534 -9.85 -6.13 2.59
CA SER A 534 -10.32 -6.82 1.40
C SER A 534 -11.84 -6.77 1.32
N LYS A 535 -12.36 -6.87 0.10
CA LYS A 535 -13.82 -6.92 -0.14
C LYS A 535 -14.45 -8.18 0.42
N SER A 536 -13.74 -9.31 0.33
CA SER A 536 -14.21 -10.60 0.84
C SER A 536 -14.42 -10.62 2.35
N LEU A 537 -13.66 -9.81 3.10
CA LEU A 537 -13.81 -9.65 4.54
C LEU A 537 -14.80 -8.54 4.93
N GLY A 538 -15.25 -7.71 3.97
CA GLY A 538 -16.15 -6.59 4.25
C GLY A 538 -15.58 -5.54 5.20
N ASN A 539 -14.25 -5.48 5.37
CA ASN A 539 -13.56 -4.60 6.31
C ASN A 539 -12.93 -3.37 5.63
N SER A 540 -13.15 -3.18 4.33
CA SER A 540 -12.75 -1.98 3.59
C SER A 540 -13.93 -1.04 3.44
N PRO A 541 -13.83 0.23 3.86
CA PRO A 541 -14.88 1.20 3.62
C PRO A 541 -15.04 1.47 2.12
N ASP A 542 -16.22 1.94 1.73
CA ASP A 542 -16.47 2.40 0.37
C ASP A 542 -15.69 3.70 0.11
N ALA A 543 -14.78 3.63 -0.86
CA ALA A 543 -13.91 4.74 -1.22
C ALA A 543 -14.68 5.97 -1.74
N LEU A 544 -15.74 5.77 -2.54
CA LEU A 544 -16.57 6.86 -3.03
C LEU A 544 -17.37 7.54 -1.92
N LYS A 545 -17.84 6.75 -0.94
CA LYS A 545 -18.52 7.30 0.24
C LYS A 545 -17.56 8.15 1.07
N LEU A 546 -16.33 7.71 1.28
CA LEU A 546 -15.34 8.51 1.99
C LEU A 546 -15.04 9.84 1.28
N ILE A 547 -14.94 9.82 -0.06
CA ILE A 547 -14.76 11.04 -0.85
C ILE A 547 -15.98 11.96 -0.69
N ALA A 548 -17.20 11.42 -0.74
CA ALA A 548 -18.42 12.21 -0.55
C ALA A 548 -18.49 12.85 0.85
N ASP A 549 -18.06 12.13 1.89
CA ASP A 549 -18.14 12.58 3.28
C ASP A 549 -17.03 13.57 3.66
N TYR A 550 -15.81 13.36 3.14
CA TYR A 550 -14.62 14.10 3.57
C TYR A 550 -13.97 14.96 2.47
N GLY A 551 -14.39 14.80 1.21
CA GLY A 551 -13.75 15.38 0.04
C GLY A 551 -12.51 14.58 -0.41
N ALA A 552 -12.21 14.61 -1.71
CA ALA A 552 -11.04 13.94 -2.28
C ALA A 552 -9.74 14.44 -1.64
N ASP A 553 -9.57 15.77 -1.50
CA ASP A 553 -8.41 16.37 -0.83
C ASP A 553 -8.27 15.89 0.63
N GLY A 554 -9.39 15.77 1.35
CA GLY A 554 -9.41 15.27 2.72
C GLY A 554 -8.97 13.81 2.84
N VAL A 555 -9.44 12.96 1.93
CA VAL A 555 -9.05 11.54 1.86
C VAL A 555 -7.56 11.40 1.50
N ARG A 556 -7.08 12.14 0.49
CA ARG A 556 -5.68 12.13 0.05
C ARG A 556 -4.73 12.52 1.18
N VAL A 557 -4.98 13.65 1.83
CA VAL A 557 -4.15 14.13 2.96
C VAL A 557 -4.21 13.15 4.12
N GLY A 558 -5.39 12.66 4.49
CA GLY A 558 -5.56 11.72 5.58
C GLY A 558 -4.76 10.44 5.38
N LEU A 559 -4.82 9.85 4.19
CA LEU A 559 -4.04 8.67 3.85
C LEU A 559 -2.53 8.92 3.92
N LEU A 560 -2.07 10.04 3.36
CA LEU A 560 -0.63 10.33 3.24
C LEU A 560 0.02 10.70 4.56
N LEU A 561 -0.67 11.42 5.46
CA LEU A 561 -0.11 11.82 6.76
C LEU A 561 0.30 10.63 7.64
N SER A 562 -0.26 9.46 7.40
CA SER A 562 -0.04 8.25 8.20
C SER A 562 0.69 7.14 7.45
N SER A 563 1.17 7.38 6.22
CA SER A 563 1.72 6.36 5.32
C SER A 563 3.20 6.55 5.10
N ALA A 564 4.04 5.95 5.93
CA ALA A 564 5.48 5.82 5.62
C ALA A 564 5.69 4.71 4.58
N ALA A 565 6.65 4.92 3.64
CA ALA A 565 7.00 3.93 2.63
C ALA A 565 7.28 2.54 3.21
N GLY A 566 6.64 1.51 2.66
CA GLY A 566 6.82 0.11 3.06
C GLY A 566 6.32 -0.26 4.44
N ASN A 567 5.63 0.63 5.15
CA ASN A 567 5.00 0.34 6.43
C ASN A 567 3.49 0.25 6.27
N ASP A 568 2.89 -0.73 6.95
CA ASP A 568 1.44 -0.91 6.91
C ASP A 568 0.71 0.29 7.52
N LEU A 569 -0.35 0.73 6.85
CA LEU A 569 -1.25 1.77 7.33
C LEU A 569 -2.44 1.14 8.05
N LEU A 570 -2.59 1.44 9.34
CA LEU A 570 -3.82 1.15 10.06
C LEU A 570 -4.84 2.26 9.74
N PHE A 571 -5.79 1.95 8.87
CA PHE A 571 -6.77 2.92 8.42
C PHE A 571 -7.82 3.22 9.50
N ASP A 572 -8.05 4.52 9.72
CA ASP A 572 -9.14 5.06 10.52
C ASP A 572 -9.76 6.25 9.78
N GLU A 573 -11.09 6.33 9.75
CA GLU A 573 -11.80 7.47 9.15
C GLU A 573 -11.43 8.82 9.78
N ALA A 574 -10.97 8.82 11.03
CA ALA A 574 -10.44 10.02 11.71
C ALA A 574 -9.29 10.69 10.91
N LEU A 575 -8.53 9.91 10.12
CA LEU A 575 -7.50 10.44 9.23
C LEU A 575 -8.10 11.31 8.12
N CYS A 576 -9.20 10.86 7.52
CA CYS A 576 -9.91 11.64 6.50
C CYS A 576 -10.55 12.90 7.13
N GLN A 577 -11.08 12.78 8.35
CA GLN A 577 -11.59 13.94 9.09
C GLN A 577 -10.48 14.97 9.39
N GLN A 578 -9.28 14.52 9.72
CA GLN A 578 -8.11 15.39 9.91
C GLN A 578 -7.76 16.13 8.60
N GLY A 579 -7.73 15.43 7.47
CA GLY A 579 -7.48 16.01 6.16
C GLY A 579 -8.54 17.07 5.79
N LYS A 580 -9.83 16.78 6.03
CA LYS A 580 -10.92 17.74 5.84
C LYS A 580 -10.77 18.97 6.76
N GLY A 581 -10.37 18.74 8.03
CA GLY A 581 -10.10 19.80 8.99
C GLY A 581 -8.99 20.75 8.52
N PHE A 582 -7.95 20.20 7.92
CA PHE A 582 -6.86 20.96 7.31
C PHE A 582 -7.36 21.83 6.14
N GLY A 583 -8.16 21.25 5.23
CA GLY A 583 -8.78 22.02 4.15
C GLY A 583 -9.66 23.17 4.66
N ASN A 584 -10.48 22.93 5.70
CA ASN A 584 -11.28 23.98 6.33
C ASN A 584 -10.41 25.11 6.92
N LYS A 585 -9.27 24.75 7.54
CA LYS A 585 -8.34 25.74 8.10
C LYS A 585 -7.74 26.64 7.02
N LEU A 586 -7.28 26.03 5.92
CA LEU A 586 -6.74 26.76 4.77
C LEU A 586 -7.79 27.68 4.13
N TRP A 587 -9.02 27.17 3.96
CA TRP A 587 -10.12 27.96 3.43
C TRP A 587 -10.43 29.17 4.29
N ASN A 588 -10.49 28.99 5.61
CA ASN A 588 -10.75 30.09 6.54
C ASN A 588 -9.61 31.12 6.54
N ALA A 589 -8.36 30.69 6.48
CA ALA A 589 -7.21 31.58 6.36
C ALA A 589 -7.26 32.39 5.05
N PHE A 590 -7.60 31.75 3.93
CA PHE A 590 -7.81 32.44 2.67
C PHE A 590 -8.95 33.47 2.74
N GLN A 591 -10.10 33.10 3.33
CA GLN A 591 -11.24 34.02 3.48
C GLN A 591 -10.87 35.24 4.35
N LEU A 592 -10.03 35.05 5.37
CA LEU A 592 -9.51 36.15 6.18
C LEU A 592 -8.69 37.11 5.32
N VAL A 593 -7.71 36.61 4.57
CA VAL A 593 -6.85 37.40 3.69
C VAL A 593 -7.67 38.14 2.62
N LYS A 594 -8.59 37.45 1.96
CA LYS A 594 -9.47 38.03 0.94
C LYS A 594 -10.39 39.15 1.50
N GLY A 595 -10.75 39.07 2.76
CA GLY A 595 -11.63 40.02 3.43
C GLY A 595 -10.94 41.32 3.88
N TRP A 596 -9.63 41.43 3.82
CA TRP A 596 -8.92 42.66 4.21
C TRP A 596 -9.16 43.80 3.22
N GLN A 597 -9.41 44.98 3.76
CA GLN A 597 -9.41 46.21 2.98
C GLN A 597 -7.98 46.73 2.85
N VAL A 598 -7.57 47.07 1.63
CA VAL A 598 -6.20 47.53 1.35
C VAL A 598 -6.18 49.00 1.05
N ASP A 599 -5.29 49.77 1.71
CA ASP A 599 -5.07 51.17 1.46
C ASP A 599 -3.58 51.43 1.20
N SER A 600 -3.29 51.91 0.00
CA SER A 600 -1.91 52.20 -0.44
C SER A 600 -1.29 53.42 0.25
N SER A 601 -2.08 54.24 0.97
CA SER A 601 -1.57 55.40 1.75
C SER A 601 -1.06 54.99 3.12
N VAL A 602 -1.38 53.75 3.59
CA VAL A 602 -0.89 53.25 4.88
C VAL A 602 0.54 52.77 4.73
N ALA A 603 1.42 53.28 5.61
CA ALA A 603 2.81 52.80 5.66
C ALA A 603 2.89 51.39 6.24
N GLN A 604 3.77 50.55 5.68
CA GLN A 604 3.99 49.20 6.17
C GLN A 604 4.51 49.21 7.62
N PRO A 605 3.85 48.57 8.57
CA PRO A 605 4.35 48.42 9.93
C PRO A 605 5.63 47.59 9.98
N ALA A 606 6.62 48.02 10.81
CA ALA A 606 7.89 47.30 10.95
C ALA A 606 7.70 45.83 11.38
N ALA A 607 6.74 45.57 12.26
CA ALA A 607 6.40 44.20 12.66
C ALA A 607 5.89 43.35 11.50
N ALA A 608 5.11 43.93 10.58
CA ALA A 608 4.61 43.22 9.42
C ALA A 608 5.72 42.93 8.39
N GLN A 609 6.59 43.91 8.17
CA GLN A 609 7.77 43.77 7.31
C GLN A 609 8.68 42.65 7.81
N LEU A 610 8.99 42.61 9.11
CA LEU A 610 9.83 41.61 9.73
C LEU A 610 9.16 40.23 9.71
N ALA A 611 7.85 40.14 9.94
CA ALA A 611 7.07 38.90 9.86
C ALA A 611 7.11 38.27 8.46
N LEU A 612 7.02 39.08 7.42
CA LEU A 612 7.13 38.61 6.04
C LEU A 612 8.55 38.10 5.73
N GLN A 613 9.60 38.82 6.16
CA GLN A 613 11.00 38.38 6.00
C GLN A 613 11.25 37.04 6.73
N TRP A 614 10.74 36.92 7.96
CA TRP A 614 10.82 35.67 8.70
C TRP A 614 10.09 34.54 7.98
N PHE A 615 8.87 34.74 7.50
CA PHE A 615 8.12 33.69 6.83
C PHE A 615 8.76 33.28 5.51
N GLU A 616 9.34 34.18 4.76
CA GLU A 616 10.11 33.88 3.55
C GLU A 616 11.33 33.01 3.87
N ALA A 617 12.09 33.33 4.92
CA ALA A 617 13.20 32.49 5.39
C ALA A 617 12.70 31.11 5.85
N LYS A 618 11.61 31.06 6.61
CA LYS A 618 10.98 29.81 7.07
C LYS A 618 10.49 28.95 5.90
N PHE A 619 9.86 29.58 4.92
CA PHE A 619 9.40 28.89 3.70
C PHE A 619 10.57 28.22 2.99
N ASN A 620 11.69 28.92 2.79
CA ASN A 620 12.86 28.35 2.09
C ASN A 620 13.55 27.25 2.91
N ALA A 621 13.59 27.36 4.22
CA ALA A 621 14.08 26.31 5.10
C ALA A 621 13.23 25.03 4.98
N VAL A 622 11.91 25.18 5.05
CA VAL A 622 10.99 24.05 4.90
C VAL A 622 10.99 23.50 3.47
N LEU A 623 11.11 24.34 2.45
CA LEU A 623 11.25 23.87 1.06
C LEU A 623 12.51 23.00 0.88
N THR A 624 13.62 23.35 1.51
CA THR A 624 14.84 22.54 1.52
C THR A 624 14.58 21.16 2.14
N GLU A 625 13.87 21.12 3.26
CA GLU A 625 13.47 19.88 3.92
C GLU A 625 12.52 19.03 3.03
N VAL A 626 11.55 19.67 2.40
CA VAL A 626 10.60 19.01 1.47
C VAL A 626 11.31 18.40 0.28
N GLU A 627 12.28 19.10 -0.32
CA GLU A 627 13.07 18.57 -1.44
C GLU A 627 13.88 17.33 -1.00
N ASP A 628 14.54 17.38 0.16
CA ASP A 628 15.25 16.21 0.72
C ASP A 628 14.31 15.02 0.96
N HIS A 629 13.11 15.28 1.47
CA HIS A 629 12.13 14.23 1.66
C HIS A 629 11.68 13.59 0.34
N PHE A 630 11.44 14.37 -0.71
CA PHE A 630 11.08 13.83 -2.02
C PHE A 630 12.22 13.03 -2.65
N GLU A 631 13.47 13.48 -2.54
CA GLU A 631 14.64 12.74 -3.02
C GLU A 631 14.77 11.36 -2.34
N LYS A 632 14.37 11.27 -1.07
CA LYS A 632 14.36 10.03 -0.28
C LYS A 632 13.05 9.26 -0.33
N TYR A 633 12.10 9.68 -1.16
CA TYR A 633 10.76 9.09 -1.25
C TYR A 633 9.99 9.06 0.09
N ARG A 634 10.21 10.06 0.95
CA ARG A 634 9.51 10.27 2.22
C ARG A 634 8.33 11.22 2.04
N ILE A 635 7.35 10.80 1.24
CA ILE A 635 6.22 11.65 0.81
C ILE A 635 5.36 12.09 1.99
N SER A 636 5.16 11.22 2.98
CA SER A 636 4.44 11.54 4.22
C SER A 636 5.14 12.64 5.02
N ASP A 637 6.47 12.56 5.14
CA ASP A 637 7.27 13.56 5.86
C ASP A 637 7.25 14.89 5.12
N ALA A 638 7.35 14.89 3.79
CA ALA A 638 7.21 16.08 2.96
C ALA A 638 5.85 16.78 3.21
N LEU A 639 4.76 16.01 3.18
CA LEU A 639 3.43 16.55 3.49
C LEU A 639 3.35 17.10 4.92
N MET A 640 3.93 16.41 5.91
CA MET A 640 3.92 16.85 7.29
C MET A 640 4.68 18.18 7.49
N ALA A 641 5.81 18.35 6.81
CA ALA A 641 6.56 19.62 6.82
C ALA A 641 5.72 20.76 6.23
N ILE A 642 5.07 20.52 5.08
CA ILE A 642 4.18 21.53 4.45
C ILE A 642 2.94 21.79 5.33
N TYR A 643 2.38 20.76 5.95
CA TYR A 643 1.25 20.89 6.86
C TYR A 643 1.58 21.81 8.05
N LYS A 644 2.73 21.62 8.69
CA LYS A 644 3.19 22.47 9.79
C LYS A 644 3.46 23.89 9.33
N LEU A 645 4.12 24.07 8.18
CA LEU A 645 4.35 25.39 7.61
C LEU A 645 3.03 26.15 7.39
N ALA A 646 2.02 25.47 6.86
CA ALA A 646 0.72 26.11 6.59
C ALA A 646 -0.12 26.31 7.86
N TRP A 647 -0.19 25.31 8.75
CA TRP A 647 -1.04 25.35 9.93
C TRP A 647 -0.43 26.21 11.05
N ASP A 648 0.83 25.97 11.39
CA ASP A 648 1.50 26.61 12.52
C ASP A 648 2.17 27.93 12.08
N ASP A 649 3.09 27.89 11.11
CA ASP A 649 3.88 29.05 10.77
C ASP A 649 3.06 30.11 10.02
N PHE A 650 2.28 29.71 9.01
CA PHE A 650 1.46 30.69 8.28
C PHE A 650 0.22 31.09 9.05
N CYS A 651 -0.66 30.15 9.43
CA CYS A 651 -1.95 30.51 10.04
C CYS A 651 -1.82 31.01 11.48
N ALA A 652 -0.98 30.38 12.33
CA ALA A 652 -0.91 30.75 13.74
C ALA A 652 0.09 31.86 14.04
N TRP A 653 1.10 32.07 13.18
CA TRP A 653 2.10 33.10 13.39
C TRP A 653 2.02 34.21 12.35
N LEU A 654 2.28 33.96 11.07
CA LEU A 654 2.34 35.04 10.08
C LEU A 654 1.06 35.87 10.07
N LEU A 655 -0.11 35.24 9.91
CA LEU A 655 -1.37 35.96 9.84
C LEU A 655 -1.67 36.76 11.09
N GLU A 656 -1.33 36.24 12.28
CA GLU A 656 -1.51 36.96 13.54
C GLU A 656 -0.56 38.19 13.67
N MET A 657 0.68 38.02 13.20
CA MET A 657 1.66 39.13 13.22
C MET A 657 1.33 40.24 12.24
N VAL A 658 0.73 39.92 11.07
CA VAL A 658 0.46 40.91 10.03
C VAL A 658 -0.95 41.49 10.07
N LYS A 659 -1.95 40.79 10.63
CA LYS A 659 -3.33 41.28 10.63
C LYS A 659 -3.46 42.71 11.15
N PRO A 660 -4.26 43.56 10.46
CA PRO A 660 -4.49 44.91 10.90
C PRO A 660 -5.34 44.95 12.18
N GLU A 661 -5.34 46.08 12.87
CA GLU A 661 -6.29 46.34 13.96
C GLU A 661 -7.73 46.26 13.41
N TYR A 662 -8.66 45.81 14.25
CA TYR A 662 -10.04 45.63 13.83
C TYR A 662 -10.64 46.94 13.27
N GLY A 663 -11.16 46.85 12.05
CA GLY A 663 -11.77 47.95 11.32
C GLY A 663 -10.78 48.92 10.65
N LYS A 664 -9.49 48.66 10.69
CA LYS A 664 -8.48 49.42 9.95
C LYS A 664 -8.07 48.69 8.67
N PRO A 665 -7.72 49.48 7.61
CA PRO A 665 -7.20 48.86 6.38
C PRO A 665 -5.77 48.35 6.57
N MET A 666 -5.38 47.40 5.76
CA MET A 666 -4.02 46.91 5.63
C MET A 666 -3.23 47.74 4.62
N ASP A 667 -1.97 47.95 4.87
CA ASP A 667 -1.06 48.51 3.88
C ASP A 667 -0.85 47.54 2.70
N LYS A 668 -0.61 48.16 1.51
CA LYS A 668 -0.51 47.41 0.26
C LYS A 668 0.67 46.41 0.25
N ALA A 669 1.83 46.80 0.77
CA ALA A 669 3.05 46.00 0.73
C ALA A 669 2.90 44.75 1.58
N THR A 670 2.29 44.84 2.76
CA THR A 670 1.98 43.67 3.60
C THR A 670 0.97 42.75 2.91
N TYR A 671 -0.10 43.30 2.33
CA TYR A 671 -1.09 42.49 1.62
C TYR A 671 -0.47 41.70 0.46
N GLU A 672 0.31 42.36 -0.40
CA GLU A 672 0.98 41.72 -1.52
C GLU A 672 1.97 40.64 -1.05
N GLY A 673 2.71 40.88 0.03
CA GLY A 673 3.61 39.89 0.63
C GLY A 673 2.88 38.68 1.19
N VAL A 674 1.72 38.87 1.82
CA VAL A 674 0.88 37.75 2.27
C VAL A 674 0.29 36.95 1.10
N VAL A 675 -0.19 37.61 0.06
CA VAL A 675 -0.71 36.95 -1.13
C VAL A 675 0.39 36.12 -1.80
N ALA A 676 1.60 36.63 -1.95
CA ALA A 676 2.75 35.90 -2.48
C ALA A 676 3.08 34.67 -1.61
N SER A 677 3.01 34.82 -0.28
CA SER A 677 3.18 33.70 0.64
C SER A 677 2.11 32.60 0.47
N VAL A 678 0.84 33.01 0.31
CA VAL A 678 -0.26 32.08 0.00
C VAL A 678 0.00 31.36 -1.32
N GLU A 679 0.36 32.06 -2.38
CA GLU A 679 0.64 31.47 -3.68
C GLU A 679 1.77 30.44 -3.64
N ASN A 680 2.82 30.70 -2.87
CA ASN A 680 3.92 29.76 -2.68
C ASN A 680 3.46 28.51 -1.91
N LEU A 681 2.66 28.67 -0.85
CA LEU A 681 2.05 27.54 -0.13
C LEU A 681 1.14 26.69 -1.02
N LEU A 682 0.34 27.33 -1.87
CA LEU A 682 -0.56 26.63 -2.79
C LEU A 682 0.21 25.77 -3.80
N ARG A 683 1.36 26.25 -4.30
CA ARG A 683 2.23 25.48 -5.20
C ARG A 683 2.80 24.23 -4.51
N LEU A 684 3.16 24.32 -3.21
CA LEU A 684 3.62 23.16 -2.44
C LEU A 684 2.48 22.19 -2.12
N LEU A 685 1.28 22.69 -1.82
CA LEU A 685 0.13 21.89 -1.42
C LEU A 685 -0.61 21.24 -2.60
N HIS A 686 -0.51 21.81 -3.80
CA HIS A 686 -1.29 21.36 -4.97
C HIS A 686 -1.12 19.87 -5.29
N PRO A 687 0.08 19.26 -5.22
CA PRO A 687 0.20 17.82 -5.43
C PRO A 687 -0.63 16.97 -4.45
N PHE A 688 -0.85 17.46 -3.24
CA PHE A 688 -1.56 16.77 -2.17
C PHE A 688 -3.06 17.09 -2.12
N MET A 689 -3.41 18.35 -2.35
CA MET A 689 -4.77 18.90 -2.26
C MET A 689 -5.15 19.70 -3.52
N PRO A 690 -5.27 19.02 -4.67
CA PRO A 690 -5.38 19.71 -5.95
C PRO A 690 -6.61 20.59 -6.09
N PHE A 691 -7.74 20.19 -5.54
CA PHE A 691 -9.01 20.88 -5.76
C PHE A 691 -9.12 22.19 -4.98
N LEU A 692 -8.87 22.14 -3.68
CA LEU A 692 -8.94 23.33 -2.82
C LEU A 692 -7.88 24.36 -3.22
N THR A 693 -6.69 23.90 -3.53
CA THR A 693 -5.59 24.79 -3.90
C THR A 693 -5.84 25.50 -5.22
N GLU A 694 -6.41 24.82 -6.21
CA GLU A 694 -6.82 25.45 -7.48
C GLU A 694 -7.92 26.48 -7.26
N GLU A 695 -8.93 26.19 -6.42
CA GLU A 695 -10.00 27.14 -6.10
C GLU A 695 -9.45 28.42 -5.45
N ILE A 696 -8.57 28.28 -4.45
CA ILE A 696 -7.96 29.44 -3.79
C ILE A 696 -7.11 30.22 -4.78
N TRP A 697 -6.30 29.56 -5.58
CA TRP A 697 -5.42 30.16 -6.59
C TRP A 697 -6.18 31.03 -7.60
N GLN A 698 -7.26 30.49 -8.16
CA GLN A 698 -8.11 31.21 -9.11
C GLN A 698 -8.94 32.32 -8.46
N SER A 699 -9.18 32.22 -7.16
CA SER A 699 -9.95 33.23 -6.40
C SER A 699 -9.10 34.42 -5.94
N LEU A 700 -7.76 34.27 -5.92
CA LEU A 700 -6.84 35.34 -5.53
C LEU A 700 -6.72 36.43 -6.61
N ALA A 701 -6.71 36.05 -7.87
CA ALA A 701 -6.60 36.97 -9.00
C ALA A 701 -7.23 36.36 -10.27
N PRO A 702 -7.71 37.19 -11.23
CA PRO A 702 -8.08 36.70 -12.56
C PRO A 702 -6.86 36.05 -13.24
N ARG A 703 -7.06 34.84 -13.79
CA ARG A 703 -5.98 34.06 -14.42
C ARG A 703 -6.45 33.48 -15.75
N THR A 704 -5.51 33.38 -16.69
CA THR A 704 -5.73 32.65 -17.94
C THR A 704 -5.51 31.14 -17.73
N PRO A 705 -5.95 30.27 -18.66
CA PRO A 705 -5.69 28.83 -18.55
C PRO A 705 -4.20 28.50 -18.38
N GLU A 706 -3.30 29.22 -19.04
CA GLU A 706 -1.85 29.01 -18.95
C GLU A 706 -1.28 29.38 -17.57
N GLN A 707 -2.06 30.09 -16.76
CA GLN A 707 -1.73 30.50 -15.40
C GLN A 707 -2.44 29.62 -14.34
N ALA A 708 -3.11 28.55 -14.72
CA ALA A 708 -3.71 27.60 -13.78
C ALA A 708 -2.65 27.01 -12.84
N LEU A 709 -3.03 26.73 -11.61
CA LEU A 709 -2.09 26.21 -10.62
C LEU A 709 -1.44 24.88 -11.05
N ILE A 710 -2.20 24.02 -11.69
CA ILE A 710 -1.73 22.71 -12.16
C ILE A 710 -0.53 22.80 -13.12
N VAL A 711 -0.35 23.92 -13.81
CA VAL A 711 0.78 24.20 -14.73
C VAL A 711 1.67 25.35 -14.24
N ALA A 712 1.50 25.80 -13.02
CA ALA A 712 2.35 26.83 -12.40
C ALA A 712 3.76 26.28 -12.14
N THR A 713 4.72 27.19 -11.96
CA THR A 713 6.10 26.82 -11.66
C THR A 713 6.26 26.49 -10.19
N TYR A 714 6.84 25.32 -9.89
CA TYR A 714 7.19 24.91 -8.53
C TYR A 714 8.24 25.86 -7.93
N PRO A 715 8.14 26.24 -6.63
CA PRO A 715 9.12 27.10 -6.01
C PRO A 715 10.52 26.47 -6.02
N THR A 716 11.53 27.31 -6.16
CA THR A 716 12.94 26.94 -6.01
C THR A 716 13.49 27.47 -4.71
N VAL A 717 14.32 26.71 -4.02
CA VAL A 717 14.96 27.11 -2.77
C VAL A 717 15.82 28.35 -3.03
N GLN A 718 15.60 29.39 -2.22
CA GLN A 718 16.44 30.59 -2.19
C GLN A 718 17.28 30.61 -0.92
N PRO A 719 18.45 31.26 -0.93
CA PRO A 719 19.24 31.51 0.29
C PRO A 719 18.39 32.21 1.35
N TYR A 720 18.51 31.82 2.60
CA TYR A 720 17.74 32.38 3.70
C TYR A 720 18.62 32.63 4.95
N ASP A 721 18.15 33.52 5.84
CA ASP A 721 18.83 33.91 7.06
C ASP A 721 18.48 32.94 8.21
N GLU A 722 19.36 31.96 8.49
CA GLU A 722 19.18 31.03 9.62
C GLU A 722 19.19 31.74 10.99
N LYS A 723 19.94 32.85 11.10
CA LYS A 723 19.95 33.64 12.34
C LYS A 723 18.60 34.30 12.61
N LEU A 724 17.92 34.78 11.56
CA LEU A 724 16.57 35.31 11.66
C LEU A 724 15.59 34.24 12.18
N LEU A 725 15.70 33.00 11.72
CA LEU A 725 14.86 31.90 12.22
C LEU A 725 15.12 31.63 13.71
N ALA A 726 16.39 31.54 14.12
CA ALA A 726 16.75 31.31 15.52
C ALA A 726 16.32 32.45 16.45
N GLU A 727 16.41 33.69 15.98
CA GLU A 727 15.92 34.87 16.72
C GLU A 727 14.39 34.82 16.87
N PHE A 728 13.66 34.40 15.87
CA PHE A 728 12.21 34.25 15.96
C PHE A 728 11.81 33.11 16.91
N ASP A 729 12.47 31.97 16.86
CA ASP A 729 12.21 30.83 17.76
C ASP A 729 12.39 31.28 19.21
N PHE A 730 13.41 32.12 19.49
CA PHE A 730 13.60 32.74 20.82
C PHE A 730 12.44 33.66 21.17
N ALA A 731 12.01 34.51 20.24
CA ALA A 731 10.87 35.43 20.46
C ALA A 731 9.57 34.64 20.74
N VAL A 732 9.34 33.51 20.10
CA VAL A 732 8.20 32.59 20.35
C VAL A 732 8.19 32.14 21.82
N GLU A 733 9.34 31.75 22.37
CA GLU A 733 9.46 31.35 23.78
C GLU A 733 9.13 32.51 24.73
N VAL A 734 9.60 33.72 24.42
CA VAL A 734 9.26 34.92 25.20
C VAL A 734 7.77 35.23 25.16
N ILE A 735 7.13 35.14 23.95
CA ILE A 735 5.69 35.36 23.80
C ILE A 735 4.89 34.32 24.60
N ALA A 736 5.36 33.06 24.61
CA ALA A 736 4.75 31.98 25.39
C ALA A 736 4.82 32.31 26.90
N GLY A 737 5.95 32.82 27.39
CA GLY A 737 6.12 33.27 28.77
C GLY A 737 5.15 34.41 29.13
N ILE A 738 5.05 35.41 28.28
CA ILE A 738 4.10 36.53 28.48
C ILE A 738 2.65 36.02 28.52
N ARG A 739 2.26 35.12 27.58
CA ARG A 739 0.92 34.54 27.55
C ARG A 739 0.61 33.73 28.80
N THR A 740 1.60 33.01 29.33
CA THR A 740 1.48 32.25 30.56
C THR A 740 1.20 33.16 31.74
N VAL A 741 1.99 34.24 31.92
CA VAL A 741 1.75 35.23 32.96
C VAL A 741 0.36 35.89 32.84
N ARG A 742 -0.06 36.25 31.62
CA ARG A 742 -1.41 36.79 31.37
C ARG A 742 -2.49 35.78 31.80
N LYS A 743 -2.33 34.50 31.46
CA LYS A 743 -3.29 33.45 31.82
C LYS A 743 -3.35 33.22 33.32
N GLU A 744 -2.21 33.12 33.98
CA GLU A 744 -2.13 32.89 35.42
C GLU A 744 -2.72 34.03 36.24
N LYS A 745 -2.56 35.25 35.74
CA LYS A 745 -3.07 36.50 36.41
C LYS A 745 -4.39 36.98 35.83
N ASN A 746 -5.02 36.23 34.90
CA ASN A 746 -6.27 36.62 34.24
C ASN A 746 -6.22 38.02 33.60
N ILE A 747 -5.07 38.45 33.07
CA ILE A 747 -4.89 39.76 32.46
C ILE A 747 -5.43 39.72 31.00
N PRO A 748 -6.47 40.47 30.64
CA PRO A 748 -6.97 40.55 29.27
C PRO A 748 -5.87 41.03 28.31
N PHE A 749 -5.90 40.53 27.08
CA PHE A 749 -4.90 40.93 26.06
C PHE A 749 -4.92 42.43 25.77
N LYS A 750 -6.08 43.09 25.91
CA LYS A 750 -6.26 44.52 25.71
C LYS A 750 -5.58 45.37 26.79
N THR A 751 -5.24 44.81 27.93
CA THR A 751 -4.52 45.52 29.00
C THR A 751 -3.03 45.56 28.62
N PRO A 752 -2.46 46.74 28.36
CA PRO A 752 -1.05 46.85 28.00
C PRO A 752 -0.17 46.41 29.17
N LEU A 753 0.96 45.81 28.89
CA LEU A 753 1.96 45.39 29.86
C LEU A 753 3.32 45.97 29.47
N SER A 754 4.12 46.29 30.47
CA SER A 754 5.53 46.60 30.28
C SER A 754 6.36 45.35 30.54
N LEU A 755 7.35 45.07 29.70
CA LEU A 755 8.28 43.96 29.82
C LEU A 755 9.67 44.48 30.11
N SER A 756 10.30 44.04 31.19
CA SER A 756 11.69 44.32 31.47
C SER A 756 12.53 43.06 31.28
N VAL A 757 13.68 43.19 30.66
CA VAL A 757 14.58 42.06 30.38
C VAL A 757 15.95 42.25 30.99
N LEU A 758 16.40 41.25 31.74
CA LEU A 758 17.78 41.12 32.16
C LEU A 758 18.50 40.26 31.09
N ASN A 759 19.09 40.96 30.11
CA ASN A 759 19.61 40.38 28.88
C ASN A 759 21.04 39.87 29.07
N LYS A 760 21.20 38.64 29.60
CA LYS A 760 22.49 38.00 29.86
C LYS A 760 23.14 37.43 28.59
N GLU A 761 22.35 37.08 27.60
CA GLU A 761 22.82 36.47 26.35
C GLU A 761 23.02 37.51 25.22
N GLN A 762 22.76 38.77 25.47
CA GLN A 762 22.82 39.86 24.48
C GLN A 762 22.00 39.53 23.21
N VAL A 763 20.80 39.00 23.42
CA VAL A 763 19.87 38.66 22.33
C VAL A 763 19.49 39.96 21.60
N SER A 764 19.42 39.83 20.27
CA SER A 764 19.01 40.93 19.40
C SER A 764 17.60 41.45 19.75
N ASN A 765 17.41 42.74 19.71
CA ASN A 765 16.12 43.39 19.87
C ASN A 765 15.30 43.47 18.57
N ARG A 766 15.74 42.77 17.52
CA ARG A 766 15.13 42.82 16.19
C ARG A 766 13.64 42.45 16.23
N PHE A 767 13.25 41.52 17.09
CA PHE A 767 11.86 41.06 17.24
C PHE A 767 11.04 41.82 18.30
N ASP A 768 11.57 42.87 18.92
CA ASP A 768 10.83 43.64 19.93
C ASP A 768 9.51 44.21 19.41
N VAL A 769 9.47 44.60 18.13
CA VAL A 769 8.26 45.06 17.47
C VAL A 769 7.19 43.97 17.36
N VAL A 770 7.62 42.69 17.19
CA VAL A 770 6.74 41.52 17.16
C VAL A 770 6.33 41.14 18.59
N LEU A 771 7.26 41.15 19.55
CA LEU A 771 6.99 40.93 20.97
C LEU A 771 5.92 41.90 21.48
N SER A 772 6.07 43.18 21.13
CA SER A 772 5.10 44.22 21.52
C SER A 772 3.71 43.92 20.96
N LYS A 773 3.60 43.57 19.67
CA LYS A 773 2.32 43.28 19.03
C LYS A 773 1.71 41.96 19.57
N MET A 774 2.47 40.88 19.62
CA MET A 774 2.00 39.56 20.01
C MET A 774 1.85 39.35 21.51
N GLY A 775 2.57 40.12 22.31
CA GLY A 775 2.50 40.12 23.77
C GLY A 775 1.51 41.15 24.32
N GLY A 776 1.07 42.15 23.51
CA GLY A 776 0.24 43.27 23.99
C GLY A 776 1.05 44.19 24.89
N LEU A 777 2.31 44.47 24.48
CA LEU A 777 3.22 45.26 25.31
C LEU A 777 3.24 46.74 24.86
N GLU A 778 3.28 47.65 25.83
CA GLU A 778 3.46 49.09 25.60
C GLU A 778 4.94 49.50 25.61
N ALA A 779 5.77 48.76 26.33
CA ALA A 779 7.20 49.02 26.43
C ALA A 779 8.01 47.76 26.67
N ILE A 780 9.23 47.71 26.12
CA ILE A 780 10.25 46.71 26.42
C ILE A 780 11.49 47.48 26.87
N THR A 781 12.01 47.16 28.06
CA THR A 781 13.16 47.87 28.65
C THR A 781 14.22 46.88 29.12
N GLU A 782 15.47 47.17 28.86
CA GLU A 782 16.59 46.40 29.41
C GLU A 782 16.92 46.86 30.82
N VAL A 783 17.12 45.92 31.75
CA VAL A 783 17.44 46.18 33.15
C VAL A 783 18.71 45.46 33.55
N SER A 784 19.46 46.02 34.49
CA SER A 784 20.70 45.46 35.00
C SER A 784 20.52 44.56 36.21
N THR A 785 19.35 44.63 36.86
CA THR A 785 19.03 43.88 38.09
C THR A 785 17.59 43.37 38.04
N ALA A 786 17.29 42.32 38.78
CA ALA A 786 15.95 41.79 38.92
C ALA A 786 15.00 42.83 39.52
N ILE A 787 13.73 42.82 39.15
CA ILE A 787 12.68 43.70 39.64
C ILE A 787 11.89 43.00 40.74
N GLU A 788 11.98 43.50 41.97
CA GLU A 788 11.23 42.96 43.08
C GLU A 788 9.72 43.16 42.89
N GLY A 789 8.92 42.15 43.22
CA GLY A 789 7.46 42.20 43.13
C GLY A 789 6.91 42.01 41.70
N ALA A 790 7.76 41.90 40.67
CA ALA A 790 7.31 41.59 39.34
C ALA A 790 7.11 40.10 39.13
N MET A 791 6.16 39.75 38.28
CA MET A 791 6.09 38.36 37.77
C MET A 791 7.27 38.12 36.83
N SER A 792 7.94 37.00 37.00
CA SER A 792 9.12 36.68 36.20
C SER A 792 8.99 35.33 35.50
N PHE A 793 9.64 35.23 34.35
CA PHE A 793 9.87 33.95 33.64
C PHE A 793 11.25 33.98 32.97
N ARG A 794 11.75 32.81 32.64
CA ARG A 794 13.05 32.66 31.97
C ARG A 794 12.89 32.08 30.58
N VAL A 795 13.67 32.59 29.65
CA VAL A 795 13.93 31.99 28.36
C VAL A 795 15.45 31.88 28.21
N LYS A 796 15.95 30.66 28.19
CA LYS A 796 17.39 30.34 28.29
C LYS A 796 18.02 31.04 29.51
N ALA A 797 19.07 31.82 29.34
CA ALA A 797 19.72 32.57 30.42
C ALA A 797 19.08 33.93 30.72
N ASN A 798 18.22 34.46 29.86
CA ASN A 798 17.57 35.74 30.05
C ASN A 798 16.39 35.66 31.02
N GLU A 799 16.24 36.64 31.88
CA GLU A 799 15.11 36.76 32.78
C GLU A 799 14.22 37.95 32.37
N TYR A 800 12.94 37.70 32.35
CA TYR A 800 11.90 38.64 31.95
C TYR A 800 11.00 38.92 33.13
N PHE A 801 10.69 40.22 33.31
CA PHE A 801 9.91 40.73 34.44
C PHE A 801 8.72 41.50 33.91
N ILE A 802 7.54 41.25 34.45
CA ILE A 802 6.29 41.97 34.17
C ILE A 802 5.83 42.60 35.48
N PRO A 803 5.98 43.94 35.66
CA PRO A 803 5.48 44.66 36.82
C PRO A 803 3.96 44.54 36.93
N MET A 804 3.45 44.26 38.12
CA MET A 804 2.04 44.01 38.34
C MET A 804 1.27 45.28 38.79
N GLU A 805 1.94 46.38 39.09
CA GLU A 805 1.29 47.61 39.52
C GLU A 805 0.35 48.16 38.42
N GLY A 806 -0.96 48.16 38.74
CA GLY A 806 -2.00 48.67 37.82
C GLY A 806 -2.52 47.66 36.81
N ALA A 807 -1.91 46.47 36.66
CA ALA A 807 -2.31 45.46 35.67
C ALA A 807 -3.33 44.42 36.21
N VAL A 808 -3.44 44.29 37.52
CA VAL A 808 -4.36 43.36 38.20
C VAL A 808 -5.43 44.11 38.97
N ASN A 809 -6.68 43.81 38.70
CA ASN A 809 -7.78 44.27 39.55
C ASN A 809 -7.80 43.42 40.82
N VAL A 810 -7.12 43.91 41.86
CA VAL A 810 -6.94 43.22 43.14
C VAL A 810 -8.27 42.79 43.77
N GLU A 811 -9.31 43.60 43.62
CA GLU A 811 -10.68 43.28 44.12
C GLU A 811 -11.28 42.13 43.37
N GLU A 812 -11.09 42.06 42.06
CA GLU A 812 -11.67 40.99 41.20
C GLU A 812 -10.91 39.66 41.38
N GLU A 813 -9.59 39.72 41.57
CA GLU A 813 -8.77 38.56 41.86
C GLU A 813 -9.06 38.02 43.28
N LEU A 814 -9.19 38.88 44.25
CA LEU A 814 -9.56 38.49 45.60
C LEU A 814 -10.97 37.85 45.64
N LYS A 815 -11.90 38.41 44.86
CA LYS A 815 -13.26 37.84 44.74
C LYS A 815 -13.23 36.44 44.10
N LYS A 816 -12.46 36.25 43.04
CA LYS A 816 -12.31 34.93 42.36
C LYS A 816 -11.66 33.89 43.28
N LEU A 817 -10.59 34.25 43.96
CA LEU A 817 -9.93 33.37 44.93
C LEU A 817 -10.87 33.00 46.08
N GLN A 818 -11.70 33.93 46.58
CA GLN A 818 -12.71 33.64 47.59
C GLN A 818 -13.86 32.75 47.09
N GLU A 819 -14.30 32.95 45.84
CA GLU A 819 -15.30 32.09 45.19
C GLU A 819 -14.76 30.67 45.01
N GLU A 820 -13.52 30.55 44.56
CA GLU A 820 -12.84 29.27 44.36
C GLU A 820 -12.54 28.56 45.67
N LEU A 821 -12.18 29.28 46.72
CA LEU A 821 -12.01 28.77 48.06
C LEU A 821 -13.36 28.22 48.59
N THR A 822 -14.44 29.00 48.44
CA THR A 822 -15.78 28.59 48.88
C THR A 822 -16.25 27.33 48.12
N TYR A 823 -16.01 27.29 46.83
CA TYR A 823 -16.34 26.09 46.00
C TYR A 823 -15.54 24.88 46.47
N THR A 824 -14.23 25.03 46.68
CA THR A 824 -13.34 23.93 47.07
C THR A 824 -13.67 23.43 48.48
N GLN A 825 -14.05 24.33 49.41
CA GLN A 825 -14.52 23.96 50.75
C GLN A 825 -15.86 23.19 50.67
N GLY A 826 -16.79 23.62 49.82
CA GLY A 826 -18.03 22.90 49.55
C GLY A 826 -17.82 21.51 48.95
N PHE A 827 -16.87 21.40 48.03
CA PHE A 827 -16.44 20.12 47.44
C PHE A 827 -15.83 19.19 48.51
N LEU A 828 -14.92 19.72 49.36
CA LEU A 828 -14.30 18.97 50.49
C LEU A 828 -15.37 18.46 51.46
N ALA A 829 -16.35 19.29 51.81
CA ALA A 829 -17.44 18.90 52.70
C ALA A 829 -18.27 17.73 52.09
N SER A 830 -18.52 17.77 50.77
CA SER A 830 -19.21 16.71 50.05
C SER A 830 -18.41 15.39 50.06
N VAL A 831 -17.09 15.45 49.81
CA VAL A 831 -16.19 14.29 49.84
C VAL A 831 -16.14 13.69 51.24
N ARG A 832 -15.99 14.52 52.28
CA ARG A 832 -15.99 14.10 53.68
C ARG A 832 -17.31 13.45 54.12
N LYS A 833 -18.43 13.99 53.63
CA LYS A 833 -19.75 13.40 53.89
C LYS A 833 -19.88 12.00 53.27
N LYS A 834 -19.26 11.76 52.12
CA LYS A 834 -19.20 10.41 51.52
C LYS A 834 -18.28 9.48 52.35
N LEU A 835 -17.13 9.96 52.74
CA LEU A 835 -16.14 9.18 53.53
C LEU A 835 -16.61 8.92 54.96
N SER A 836 -17.48 9.74 55.56
CA SER A 836 -18.11 9.51 56.88
C SER A 836 -19.30 8.53 56.84
N ASN A 837 -19.75 8.12 55.65
CA ASN A 837 -20.81 7.13 55.50
C ASN A 837 -20.22 5.72 55.62
N GLU A 838 -20.36 5.09 56.76
CA GLU A 838 -19.86 3.75 57.02
C GLU A 838 -20.33 2.70 56.01
N LYS A 839 -21.56 2.81 55.52
CA LYS A 839 -22.08 1.90 54.50
C LYS A 839 -21.33 2.04 53.17
N PHE A 840 -20.97 3.27 52.80
CA PHE A 840 -20.17 3.52 51.61
C PHE A 840 -18.75 2.98 51.74
N VAL A 841 -18.09 3.27 52.86
CA VAL A 841 -16.70 2.88 53.08
C VAL A 841 -16.54 1.36 53.20
N ASN A 842 -17.52 0.66 53.76
CA ASN A 842 -17.48 -0.78 53.98
C ASN A 842 -17.99 -1.62 52.79
N SER A 843 -18.77 -1.04 51.87
CA SER A 843 -19.38 -1.78 50.75
C SER A 843 -18.89 -1.37 49.36
N ALA A 844 -18.20 -0.25 49.22
CA ALA A 844 -17.60 0.18 47.95
C ALA A 844 -16.25 -0.51 47.70
N PRO A 845 -15.86 -0.76 46.41
CA PRO A 845 -14.53 -1.28 46.11
C PRO A 845 -13.43 -0.36 46.67
N THR A 846 -12.38 -0.98 47.21
CA THR A 846 -11.24 -0.28 47.86
C THR A 846 -10.71 0.87 46.98
N GLN A 847 -10.59 0.64 45.69
CA GLN A 847 -10.11 1.65 44.71
C GLN A 847 -11.02 2.88 44.65
N VAL A 848 -12.32 2.76 44.86
CA VAL A 848 -13.27 3.87 44.89
C VAL A 848 -13.13 4.70 46.15
N VAL A 849 -12.94 4.03 47.30
CA VAL A 849 -12.70 4.70 48.59
C VAL A 849 -11.35 5.42 48.57
N ASP A 850 -10.31 4.81 48.03
CA ASP A 850 -8.97 5.43 47.93
C ASP A 850 -8.99 6.66 46.99
N ASN A 851 -9.76 6.60 45.91
CA ASN A 851 -9.97 7.77 45.01
C ASN A 851 -10.68 8.92 45.76
N GLU A 852 -11.66 8.65 46.62
CA GLU A 852 -12.32 9.71 47.42
C GLU A 852 -11.37 10.27 48.47
N ARG A 853 -10.51 9.45 49.11
CA ARG A 853 -9.44 9.92 50.01
C ARG A 853 -8.41 10.79 49.31
N LYS A 854 -8.03 10.43 48.06
CA LYS A 854 -7.14 11.25 47.25
C LYS A 854 -7.77 12.60 46.93
N LYS A 855 -9.05 12.63 46.58
CA LYS A 855 -9.81 13.89 46.35
C LYS A 855 -9.87 14.76 47.60
N GLU A 856 -9.98 14.15 48.77
CA GLU A 856 -9.92 14.88 50.03
C GLU A 856 -8.54 15.54 50.26
N ALA A 857 -7.45 14.80 50.04
CA ALA A 857 -6.09 15.31 50.16
C ALA A 857 -5.79 16.42 49.16
N ASP A 858 -6.20 16.26 47.91
CA ASP A 858 -6.04 17.24 46.85
C ASP A 858 -6.84 18.52 47.14
N ALA A 859 -8.06 18.39 47.65
CA ALA A 859 -8.89 19.54 48.05
C ALA A 859 -8.30 20.30 49.24
N LEU A 860 -7.75 19.62 50.26
CA LEU A 860 -7.08 20.23 51.39
C LEU A 860 -5.84 21.02 50.97
N ALA A 861 -4.98 20.43 50.12
CA ALA A 861 -3.80 21.09 49.61
C ALA A 861 -4.17 22.34 48.77
N LYS A 862 -5.25 22.25 47.99
CA LYS A 862 -5.76 23.38 47.20
C LYS A 862 -6.32 24.49 48.08
N ILE A 863 -7.05 24.18 49.15
CA ILE A 863 -7.56 25.17 50.13
C ILE A 863 -6.39 25.91 50.79
N GLU A 864 -5.36 25.19 51.23
CA GLU A 864 -4.18 25.82 51.84
C GLU A 864 -3.48 26.77 50.88
N THR A 865 -3.37 26.41 49.62
CA THR A 865 -2.78 27.23 48.58
C THR A 865 -3.60 28.51 48.33
N LEU A 866 -4.94 28.39 48.26
CA LEU A 866 -5.86 29.50 48.07
C LEU A 866 -5.86 30.45 49.26
N GLU A 867 -5.84 29.94 50.49
CA GLU A 867 -5.76 30.75 51.72
C GLU A 867 -4.44 31.52 51.80
N LYS A 868 -3.31 30.92 51.45
CA LYS A 868 -2.02 31.58 51.33
C LYS A 868 -2.04 32.70 50.28
N ALA A 869 -2.64 32.45 49.12
CA ALA A 869 -2.76 33.45 48.06
C ALA A 869 -3.65 34.63 48.47
N ILE A 870 -4.81 34.37 49.10
CA ILE A 870 -5.69 35.40 49.63
C ILE A 870 -5.00 36.25 50.70
N LYS A 871 -4.22 35.61 51.57
CA LYS A 871 -3.47 36.31 52.61
C LYS A 871 -2.36 37.17 52.03
N ALA A 872 -1.67 36.73 51.01
CA ALA A 872 -0.61 37.49 50.32
C ALA A 872 -1.15 38.70 49.57
N ILE A 873 -2.41 38.67 49.11
CA ILE A 873 -3.07 39.77 48.42
C ILE A 873 -3.59 40.80 49.44
N ASN A 874 -3.95 40.41 50.63
CA ASN A 874 -4.45 41.27 51.72
C ASN A 874 -3.34 41.86 52.61
N SER A 875 -2.10 41.39 52.46
CA SER A 875 -0.92 41.93 53.15
C SER A 875 -0.23 43.01 52.30
#